data_670e67e0c89cb6f3e8e27e20f482da5e
#
_entry.id   670e67e0c89cb6f3e8e27e20f482da5e
#
_cell.length_a   1.000
_cell.length_b   1.000
_cell.length_c   1.000
_cell.angle_alpha   90.00
_cell.angle_beta   90.00
_cell.angle_gamma   90.00
#
_symmetry.space_group_name_H-M   'P 1'
#
loop_
_entity.id
_entity.type
_entity.pdbx_description
1 polymer ?
#
loop_
_entity_poly.entity_id
_entity_poly.type
_entity_poly.pdbx_seq_one_letter_code
_entity_poly.pdbx_strand_id
1 'polypeptide(L)'
;MSLAAGTRLGPYEILAPLGAGGMGEVYRARDTRLDRDVAIKVSAERFSDRFDAEAHAIAALNHSNICHLYDVGPNYLVMEYLDGAPLKGPLPLQKAMEYAAQILDALDAAHTKGIVHRDLKPANILVTKKGIKLLDFGLAKQSVTPMDAEVTQSITQQGQIVGTLNYMSPEQLQGRVADARSDIFSFGLVFYQMLTGKLAFGGSSAASVIAAILEREAPSVAEVAPPAADRVLRRCLAKDPEQRWQSARDLKLALELAVEPQGSTRAKGTTVLPWIIGGASAIVAVLAFWLSWRQPQIEEHPLQFKIDPPPGTEFLLGGGGGNAISPDGRTVAFVASSAGSPRLWVRPLDSTVARELPGTEGAQLPFWSPDSRALGFFANGKLQRLELAGGPTVSLADAPNGRGGAWSSQGIILFTPSAASSLLQVAATGGPVTALTTLDRARGENTHRWPVFLPDGRRFLYLIRGDAPHINGIYLTSLERPQDKTEIFETSMAAAYSPAHGKHPAYLYWIRQQTLLAQPFDTTHAQFSGEAVPVPGAYIVALAPGFGRSSFSVSNDGTVFFGTGSDRYQLSWLSRDGKLLSTVGDPDRYVAVRISPDGKRIITVLADSSGNPDTWLLELARGIPSRLTFSGSFGTGAWSPDGQRIAYHLLNNTKLFEKSASGGGQEETVLQSQSTVYLNDWSSDDRFLVYTQLSPEGRSELWLLPLSGDRKSLPFLKSGYNEFQGQVSPDSKWIAYTSDESGRSEIYVQSFPAAGAKWLVSNGGGNFARWRRDGKELFYRALDGKLMVVSIRNVARGLQFGTPVALFRISEPQGQFSYAYDVAPDGQRVLALVPRQVAGDSASLSVAVNWDTELKKK
;
A
#
# COMPACT_ATOMS: atom_id res chain seq x y z
N MET A 1 14.10 29.06 -35.96
CA MET A 1 15.01 30.17 -36.33
C MET A 1 16.36 29.89 -35.68
N SER A 2 17.44 29.74 -36.48
CA SER A 2 18.77 29.55 -35.92
C SER A 2 19.23 30.80 -35.16
N LEU A 3 19.85 30.64 -34.01
CA LEU A 3 20.36 31.72 -33.18
C LEU A 3 21.70 32.20 -33.75
N ALA A 4 21.83 33.52 -33.93
CA ALA A 4 23.11 34.12 -34.39
C ALA A 4 24.13 34.20 -33.28
N ALA A 5 25.43 34.20 -33.63
CA ALA A 5 26.50 34.46 -32.67
C ALA A 5 26.28 35.82 -31.98
N GLY A 6 26.49 35.88 -30.64
CA GLY A 6 26.20 37.07 -29.83
C GLY A 6 24.79 37.09 -29.25
N THR A 7 23.88 36.20 -29.66
CA THR A 7 22.53 36.09 -29.04
C THR A 7 22.65 35.62 -27.57
N ARG A 8 21.89 36.24 -26.65
CA ARG A 8 21.90 35.86 -25.23
C ARG A 8 20.65 35.09 -24.82
N LEU A 9 20.87 33.96 -24.17
CA LEU A 9 19.87 33.14 -23.49
C LEU A 9 20.15 33.21 -21.98
N GLY A 10 19.52 34.17 -21.30
CA GLY A 10 19.85 34.46 -19.90
C GLY A 10 21.31 34.85 -19.73
N PRO A 11 22.10 34.19 -18.90
CA PRO A 11 23.54 34.48 -18.71
C PRO A 11 24.45 33.84 -19.76
N TYR A 12 23.90 33.17 -20.76
CA TYR A 12 24.66 32.42 -21.76
C TYR A 12 24.72 33.19 -23.08
N GLU A 13 25.91 33.37 -23.65
CA GLU A 13 26.12 34.03 -24.94
C GLU A 13 26.50 33.02 -26.02
N ILE A 14 25.73 32.94 -27.09
CA ILE A 14 25.92 32.00 -28.20
C ILE A 14 27.20 32.35 -28.96
N LEU A 15 28.12 31.38 -29.12
CA LEU A 15 29.38 31.56 -29.85
C LEU A 15 29.32 31.01 -31.27
N ALA A 16 28.83 29.77 -31.42
CA ALA A 16 28.75 29.09 -32.70
C ALA A 16 27.76 27.94 -32.68
N PRO A 17 27.13 27.57 -33.82
CA PRO A 17 26.37 26.35 -33.91
C PRO A 17 27.29 25.10 -33.85
N LEU A 18 26.84 24.04 -33.13
CA LEU A 18 27.53 22.75 -33.04
C LEU A 18 26.83 21.70 -33.90
N GLY A 19 25.51 21.80 -34.06
CA GLY A 19 24.73 20.88 -34.86
C GLY A 19 23.25 21.16 -34.81
N ALA A 20 22.50 20.60 -35.75
CA ALA A 20 21.06 20.64 -35.79
C ALA A 20 20.51 19.21 -35.98
N GLY A 21 19.42 18.86 -35.29
CA GLY A 21 18.77 17.55 -35.37
C GLY A 21 17.27 17.63 -35.15
N GLY A 22 16.58 16.52 -35.21
CA GLY A 22 15.11 16.44 -35.09
C GLY A 22 14.51 16.95 -33.76
N MET A 23 15.34 17.20 -32.74
CA MET A 23 14.94 17.67 -31.41
C MET A 23 15.49 19.07 -31.06
N GLY A 24 15.90 19.84 -32.05
CA GLY A 24 16.41 21.18 -31.85
C GLY A 24 17.84 21.42 -32.35
N GLU A 25 18.34 22.61 -32.10
CA GLU A 25 19.69 23.07 -32.51
C GLU A 25 20.57 23.11 -31.28
N VAL A 26 21.86 22.73 -31.46
CA VAL A 26 22.87 22.74 -30.39
C VAL A 26 23.92 23.79 -30.71
N TYR A 27 24.23 24.62 -29.73
CA TYR A 27 25.20 25.72 -29.85
C TYR A 27 26.28 25.61 -28.82
N ARG A 28 27.51 26.04 -29.17
CA ARG A 28 28.55 26.41 -28.22
C ARG A 28 28.22 27.78 -27.69
N ALA A 29 28.25 27.96 -26.39
CA ALA A 29 27.96 29.23 -25.74
C ALA A 29 28.96 29.47 -24.57
N ARG A 30 29.04 30.73 -24.15
CA ARG A 30 29.83 31.14 -22.98
C ARG A 30 28.89 31.42 -21.82
N ASP A 31 29.10 30.75 -20.68
CA ASP A 31 28.48 31.11 -19.41
C ASP A 31 29.25 32.34 -18.87
N THR A 32 28.64 33.52 -18.98
CA THR A 32 29.29 34.78 -18.62
C THR A 32 29.48 34.99 -17.11
N ARG A 33 28.82 34.19 -16.27
CA ARG A 33 28.96 34.23 -14.81
C ARG A 33 30.18 33.43 -14.33
N LEU A 34 30.43 32.27 -14.97
CA LEU A 34 31.46 31.33 -14.56
C LEU A 34 32.65 31.29 -15.54
N ASP A 35 32.61 32.11 -16.56
CA ASP A 35 33.61 32.25 -17.62
C ASP A 35 34.07 30.92 -18.23
N ARG A 36 33.09 30.05 -18.57
CA ARG A 36 33.31 28.73 -19.15
C ARG A 36 32.47 28.48 -20.38
N ASP A 37 32.99 27.63 -21.28
CA ASP A 37 32.25 27.16 -22.43
C ASP A 37 31.23 26.09 -22.03
N VAL A 38 30.04 26.20 -22.58
CA VAL A 38 28.91 25.27 -22.40
C VAL A 38 28.31 24.90 -23.74
N ALA A 39 27.59 23.77 -23.81
CA ALA A 39 26.75 23.42 -24.93
C ALA A 39 25.28 23.73 -24.56
N ILE A 40 24.57 24.42 -25.45
CA ILE A 40 23.17 24.76 -25.26
C ILE A 40 22.35 24.09 -26.35
N LYS A 41 21.43 23.22 -25.94
CA LYS A 41 20.44 22.59 -26.82
C LYS A 41 19.12 23.35 -26.70
N VAL A 42 18.65 23.93 -27.82
CA VAL A 42 17.45 24.76 -27.89
C VAL A 42 16.34 23.99 -28.58
N SER A 43 15.17 23.92 -27.95
CA SER A 43 13.95 23.34 -28.50
C SER A 43 13.11 24.43 -29.15
N ALA A 44 12.34 24.07 -30.19
CA ALA A 44 11.35 24.98 -30.82
C ALA A 44 10.14 25.24 -29.89
N GLU A 45 9.83 24.33 -28.98
CA GLU A 45 8.70 24.39 -28.05
C GLU A 45 9.17 24.57 -26.61
N ARG A 46 8.31 25.18 -25.77
CA ARG A 46 8.53 25.25 -24.32
C ARG A 46 8.44 23.85 -23.71
N PHE A 47 9.29 23.62 -22.73
CA PHE A 47 9.26 22.37 -21.98
C PHE A 47 8.01 22.30 -21.08
N SER A 48 7.51 21.09 -20.87
CA SER A 48 6.41 20.84 -19.92
C SER A 48 6.96 20.68 -18.50
N ASP A 49 6.11 20.89 -17.47
CA ASP A 49 6.48 20.70 -16.06
C ASP A 49 7.03 19.28 -15.79
N ARG A 50 6.58 18.30 -16.54
CA ARG A 50 7.07 16.91 -16.45
C ARG A 50 8.49 16.78 -17.02
N PHE A 51 8.79 17.47 -18.11
CA PHE A 51 10.12 17.52 -18.70
C PHE A 51 11.11 18.17 -17.72
N ASP A 52 10.70 19.24 -17.02
CA ASP A 52 11.53 19.92 -16.03
C ASP A 52 11.88 18.98 -14.86
N ALA A 53 10.92 18.17 -14.37
CA ALA A 53 11.18 17.19 -13.34
C ALA A 53 12.18 16.09 -13.78
N GLU A 54 12.07 15.60 -15.01
CA GLU A 54 13.00 14.62 -15.59
C GLU A 54 14.39 15.22 -15.81
N ALA A 55 14.48 16.46 -16.29
CA ALA A 55 15.73 17.18 -16.46
C ALA A 55 16.46 17.41 -15.13
N HIS A 56 15.72 17.72 -14.05
CA HIS A 56 16.30 17.83 -12.71
C HIS A 56 16.84 16.49 -12.19
N ALA A 57 16.15 15.37 -12.48
CA ALA A 57 16.67 14.04 -12.12
C ALA A 57 17.98 13.72 -12.86
N ILE A 58 18.09 14.08 -14.14
CA ILE A 58 19.31 13.90 -14.94
C ILE A 58 20.43 14.84 -14.47
N ALA A 59 20.12 16.07 -14.07
CA ALA A 59 21.10 17.01 -13.52
C ALA A 59 21.74 16.48 -12.22
N ALA A 60 21.05 15.62 -11.49
CA ALA A 60 21.59 14.93 -10.30
C ALA A 60 22.57 13.79 -10.62
N LEU A 61 22.73 13.40 -11.91
CA LEU A 61 23.71 12.41 -12.34
C LEU A 61 25.11 13.06 -12.42
N ASN A 62 25.99 12.65 -11.52
CA ASN A 62 27.40 13.06 -11.56
C ASN A 62 28.28 11.82 -11.82
N HIS A 63 28.70 11.61 -13.05
CA HIS A 63 29.50 10.46 -13.45
C HIS A 63 30.49 10.86 -14.56
N SER A 64 31.76 10.33 -14.52
CA SER A 64 32.80 10.65 -15.47
C SER A 64 32.43 10.40 -16.94
N ASN A 65 31.56 9.41 -17.18
CA ASN A 65 31.14 8.99 -18.53
C ASN A 65 29.71 9.44 -18.89
N ILE A 66 29.12 10.38 -18.14
CA ILE A 66 27.85 11.04 -18.48
C ILE A 66 28.08 12.52 -18.72
N CYS A 67 27.47 13.09 -19.76
CA CYS A 67 27.50 14.53 -20.02
C CYS A 67 26.70 15.25 -18.91
N HIS A 68 27.34 16.21 -18.24
CA HIS A 68 26.73 16.90 -17.12
C HIS A 68 25.71 17.95 -17.60
N LEU A 69 24.51 17.96 -17.05
CA LEU A 69 23.49 18.99 -17.26
C LEU A 69 23.65 20.07 -16.18
N TYR A 70 23.91 21.30 -16.59
CA TYR A 70 24.22 22.41 -15.68
C TYR A 70 23.00 23.26 -15.34
N ASP A 71 22.10 23.47 -16.31
CA ASP A 71 20.97 24.36 -16.13
C ASP A 71 19.84 24.01 -17.12
N VAL A 72 18.61 24.38 -16.77
CA VAL A 72 17.41 24.15 -17.57
C VAL A 72 16.64 25.45 -17.71
N GLY A 73 16.48 25.90 -18.94
CA GLY A 73 15.66 27.09 -19.27
C GLY A 73 14.30 26.71 -19.84
N PRO A 74 13.44 27.68 -20.13
CA PRO A 74 12.07 27.42 -20.58
C PRO A 74 11.94 26.59 -21.87
N ASN A 75 12.97 26.63 -22.72
CA ASN A 75 13.06 25.91 -23.99
C ASN A 75 14.51 25.56 -24.37
N TYR A 76 15.42 25.53 -23.41
CA TYR A 76 16.81 25.17 -23.66
C TYR A 76 17.42 24.42 -22.48
N LEU A 77 18.40 23.55 -22.79
CA LEU A 77 19.22 22.81 -21.82
C LEU A 77 20.66 23.27 -21.91
N VAL A 78 21.30 23.52 -20.78
CA VAL A 78 22.73 23.91 -20.70
C VAL A 78 23.53 22.73 -20.18
N MET A 79 24.46 22.25 -20.98
CA MET A 79 25.25 21.05 -20.75
C MET A 79 26.75 21.31 -20.80
N GLU A 80 27.50 20.35 -20.32
CA GLU A 80 28.97 20.28 -20.47
C GLU A 80 29.35 20.38 -21.96
N TYR A 81 30.23 21.34 -22.31
CA TYR A 81 30.82 21.39 -23.66
C TYR A 81 31.91 20.31 -23.77
N LEU A 82 31.75 19.44 -24.76
CA LEU A 82 32.62 18.30 -24.97
C LEU A 82 33.34 18.41 -26.34
N ASP A 83 34.68 18.42 -26.33
CA ASP A 83 35.49 18.27 -27.53
C ASP A 83 35.64 16.77 -27.83
N GLY A 84 34.83 16.26 -28.76
CA GLY A 84 34.78 14.83 -29.08
C GLY A 84 34.07 14.56 -30.41
N ALA A 85 34.14 13.33 -30.84
CA ALA A 85 33.44 12.84 -32.04
C ALA A 85 32.48 11.68 -31.68
N PRO A 86 31.34 11.52 -32.39
CA PRO A 86 30.47 10.37 -32.22
C PRO A 86 31.23 9.03 -32.40
N LEU A 87 30.83 8.06 -31.60
CA LEU A 87 31.39 6.70 -31.64
C LEU A 87 31.26 6.08 -33.04
N LYS A 88 32.37 5.54 -33.56
CA LYS A 88 32.39 4.84 -34.86
C LYS A 88 33.10 3.49 -34.69
N GLY A 89 32.65 2.47 -35.43
CA GLY A 89 33.26 1.15 -35.57
C GLY A 89 33.73 0.91 -37.01
N PRO A 90 34.45 -0.21 -37.29
CA PRO A 90 34.91 -1.19 -36.31
C PRO A 90 36.09 -0.69 -35.47
N LEU A 91 36.18 -1.16 -34.24
CA LEU A 91 37.27 -0.88 -33.30
C LEU A 91 38.07 -2.17 -33.00
N PRO A 92 39.36 -2.04 -32.68
CA PRO A 92 40.11 -3.17 -32.12
C PRO A 92 39.42 -3.68 -30.84
N LEU A 93 39.36 -5.01 -30.64
CA LEU A 93 38.65 -5.66 -29.55
C LEU A 93 38.94 -5.03 -28.20
N GLN A 94 40.22 -4.79 -27.88
CA GLN A 94 40.60 -4.18 -26.60
C GLN A 94 39.99 -2.79 -26.42
N LYS A 95 39.95 -1.97 -27.48
CA LYS A 95 39.34 -0.63 -27.42
C LYS A 95 37.82 -0.67 -27.35
N ALA A 96 37.21 -1.62 -28.05
CA ALA A 96 35.78 -1.87 -27.96
C ALA A 96 35.35 -2.28 -26.53
N MET A 97 36.18 -3.12 -25.88
CA MET A 97 35.95 -3.54 -24.49
C MET A 97 36.12 -2.38 -23.49
N GLU A 98 37.15 -1.54 -23.68
CA GLU A 98 37.37 -0.34 -22.84
C GLU A 98 36.14 0.59 -22.91
N TYR A 99 35.64 0.87 -24.11
CA TYR A 99 34.46 1.71 -24.29
C TYR A 99 33.19 1.03 -23.80
N ALA A 100 33.04 -0.27 -24.01
CA ALA A 100 31.92 -1.05 -23.48
C ALA A 100 31.85 -0.95 -21.95
N ALA A 101 32.95 -1.11 -21.26
CA ALA A 101 33.02 -0.97 -19.80
C ALA A 101 32.58 0.43 -19.32
N GLN A 102 33.05 1.49 -20.00
CA GLN A 102 32.69 2.87 -19.66
C GLN A 102 31.20 3.18 -19.93
N ILE A 103 30.62 2.63 -21.03
CA ILE A 103 29.19 2.77 -21.32
C ILE A 103 28.39 2.09 -20.25
N LEU A 104 28.75 0.86 -19.85
CA LEU A 104 28.06 0.08 -18.84
C LEU A 104 28.16 0.71 -17.44
N ASP A 105 29.29 1.32 -17.07
CA ASP A 105 29.43 2.10 -15.84
C ASP A 105 28.49 3.30 -15.81
N ALA A 106 28.39 4.02 -16.95
CA ALA A 106 27.46 5.15 -17.07
C ALA A 106 25.99 4.71 -16.98
N LEU A 107 25.62 3.60 -17.63
CA LEU A 107 24.27 3.03 -17.56
C LEU A 107 23.97 2.54 -16.14
N ASP A 108 24.89 1.85 -15.46
CA ASP A 108 24.68 1.38 -14.09
C ASP A 108 24.44 2.55 -13.12
N ALA A 109 25.23 3.62 -13.25
CA ALA A 109 25.04 4.83 -12.44
C ALA A 109 23.69 5.51 -12.66
N ALA A 110 23.14 5.50 -13.89
CA ALA A 110 21.82 6.02 -14.21
C ALA A 110 20.71 5.10 -13.73
N HIS A 111 20.81 3.80 -14.01
CA HIS A 111 19.82 2.79 -13.63
C HIS A 111 19.65 2.69 -12.12
N THR A 112 20.73 2.79 -11.34
CA THR A 112 20.68 2.82 -9.87
C THR A 112 19.84 3.98 -9.32
N LYS A 113 19.73 5.08 -10.08
CA LYS A 113 18.86 6.22 -9.76
C LYS A 113 17.47 6.15 -10.43
N GLY A 114 17.13 5.03 -11.03
CA GLY A 114 15.85 4.83 -11.73
C GLY A 114 15.75 5.56 -13.07
N ILE A 115 16.88 6.03 -13.63
CA ILE A 115 16.92 6.77 -14.89
C ILE A 115 17.32 5.82 -16.01
N VAL A 116 16.46 5.67 -17.02
CA VAL A 116 16.67 4.85 -18.22
C VAL A 116 17.01 5.75 -19.40
N HIS A 117 18.01 5.38 -20.20
CA HIS A 117 18.52 6.23 -21.31
C HIS A 117 17.53 6.28 -22.48
N ARG A 118 16.93 5.15 -22.86
CA ARG A 118 15.88 5.00 -23.90
C ARG A 118 16.24 5.37 -25.34
N ASP A 119 17.40 5.99 -25.59
CA ASP A 119 17.86 6.39 -26.93
C ASP A 119 19.38 6.15 -27.09
N LEU A 120 19.88 5.01 -26.55
CA LEU A 120 21.29 4.68 -26.65
C LEU A 120 21.64 4.28 -28.08
N LYS A 121 22.52 5.09 -28.71
CA LYS A 121 23.00 4.90 -30.07
C LYS A 121 24.36 5.58 -30.26
N PRO A 122 25.17 5.22 -31.28
CA PRO A 122 26.53 5.81 -31.47
C PRO A 122 26.52 7.33 -31.57
N ALA A 123 25.48 7.95 -32.09
CA ALA A 123 25.37 9.41 -32.17
C ALA A 123 25.27 10.08 -30.78
N ASN A 124 24.78 9.36 -29.78
CA ASN A 124 24.64 9.83 -28.39
C ASN A 124 25.83 9.37 -27.49
N ILE A 125 26.90 8.89 -28.09
CA ILE A 125 28.15 8.48 -27.39
C ILE A 125 29.32 9.26 -28.00
N LEU A 126 29.85 10.25 -27.29
CA LEU A 126 31.00 11.00 -27.72
C LEU A 126 32.27 10.34 -27.22
N VAL A 127 33.22 10.16 -28.14
CA VAL A 127 34.59 9.76 -27.83
C VAL A 127 35.44 11.03 -27.65
N THR A 128 35.92 11.22 -26.44
CA THR A 128 36.78 12.34 -26.06
C THR A 128 38.21 11.86 -25.75
N LYS A 129 39.15 12.79 -25.53
CA LYS A 129 40.52 12.45 -25.09
C LYS A 129 40.58 11.72 -23.75
N LYS A 130 39.50 11.82 -22.90
CA LYS A 130 39.44 11.23 -21.56
C LYS A 130 38.57 9.95 -21.51
N GLY A 131 38.10 9.45 -22.63
CA GLY A 131 37.15 8.31 -22.69
C GLY A 131 35.82 8.70 -23.32
N ILE A 132 34.79 7.87 -23.14
CA ILE A 132 33.46 8.16 -23.69
C ILE A 132 32.63 9.03 -22.75
N LYS A 133 31.69 9.75 -23.33
CA LYS A 133 30.61 10.47 -22.62
C LYS A 133 29.28 10.13 -23.26
N LEU A 134 28.29 9.66 -22.45
CA LEU A 134 26.89 9.51 -22.85
C LEU A 134 26.19 10.87 -22.88
N LEU A 135 25.43 11.11 -23.92
CA LEU A 135 24.63 12.29 -24.16
C LEU A 135 23.15 11.95 -24.09
N ASP A 136 22.31 12.98 -23.94
CA ASP A 136 20.86 12.95 -24.25
C ASP A 136 20.10 11.74 -23.67
N PHE A 137 20.05 11.61 -22.36
CA PHE A 137 19.09 10.71 -21.70
C PHE A 137 17.67 11.11 -22.11
N GLY A 138 16.90 10.18 -22.63
CA GLY A 138 15.66 10.31 -23.41
C GLY A 138 14.53 11.24 -22.96
N LEU A 139 14.86 12.49 -22.62
CA LEU A 139 13.96 13.57 -22.20
C LEU A 139 12.78 13.85 -23.17
N ALA A 140 12.86 13.38 -24.42
CA ALA A 140 11.93 13.80 -25.46
C ALA A 140 11.01 12.70 -26.04
N LYS A 141 11.05 11.45 -25.53
CA LYS A 141 10.32 10.32 -26.17
C LYS A 141 9.07 9.82 -25.44
N GLN A 142 8.49 10.60 -24.51
CA GLN A 142 7.29 10.15 -23.75
C GLN A 142 5.94 10.75 -24.19
N SER A 143 5.82 11.34 -25.36
CA SER A 143 4.54 11.90 -25.84
C SER A 143 3.94 11.13 -27.02
N VAL A 144 3.87 9.79 -26.94
CA VAL A 144 3.00 9.02 -27.84
C VAL A 144 2.08 8.15 -26.98
N THR A 145 0.87 8.63 -26.75
CA THR A 145 -0.27 7.85 -26.25
C THR A 145 -0.65 6.80 -27.30
N PRO A 146 -1.01 5.56 -26.90
CA PRO A 146 -1.37 4.51 -27.86
C PRO A 146 -2.84 4.62 -28.30
N MET A 147 -3.17 5.62 -29.11
CA MET A 147 -4.43 5.72 -29.83
C MET A 147 -4.33 6.74 -30.97
N ASP A 148 -3.61 6.38 -32.05
CA ASP A 148 -3.88 6.96 -33.35
C ASP A 148 -3.24 6.10 -34.46
N ALA A 149 -4.06 5.46 -35.22
CA ALA A 149 -3.71 4.69 -36.42
C ALA A 149 -3.13 5.56 -37.56
N GLU A 150 -3.04 6.90 -37.38
CA GLU A 150 -2.46 7.85 -38.33
C GLU A 150 -0.94 8.01 -38.21
N VAL A 151 -0.32 7.53 -37.11
CA VAL A 151 1.15 7.63 -36.90
C VAL A 151 1.91 6.72 -37.88
N THR A 152 1.28 5.67 -38.38
CA THR A 152 1.92 4.77 -39.36
C THR A 152 2.15 5.43 -40.73
N GLN A 153 1.39 6.45 -41.08
CA GLN A 153 1.53 7.18 -42.36
C GLN A 153 2.55 8.33 -42.27
N SER A 154 2.78 8.93 -41.10
CA SER A 154 3.77 10.00 -40.94
C SER A 154 5.21 9.50 -40.80
N ILE A 155 5.41 8.21 -40.45
CA ILE A 155 6.73 7.57 -40.34
C ILE A 155 7.41 7.35 -41.71
N THR A 156 6.67 7.44 -42.80
CA THR A 156 7.16 7.12 -44.17
C THR A 156 7.67 8.31 -44.95
N GLN A 157 7.54 9.55 -44.48
CA GLN A 157 7.82 10.73 -45.30
C GLN A 157 9.15 11.46 -45.09
N GLN A 158 10.02 11.11 -44.12
CA GLN A 158 11.33 11.78 -44.01
C GLN A 158 12.47 10.80 -43.71
N GLY A 159 13.46 10.73 -44.58
CA GLY A 159 14.65 9.83 -44.56
C GLY A 159 15.57 9.94 -43.31
N GLN A 160 15.27 10.79 -42.33
CA GLN A 160 16.04 10.93 -41.08
C GLN A 160 15.57 9.97 -39.96
N ILE A 161 14.41 9.34 -40.07
CA ILE A 161 13.83 8.50 -39.02
C ILE A 161 14.40 7.07 -39.04
N VAL A 162 14.89 6.61 -40.17
CA VAL A 162 15.42 5.25 -40.36
C VAL A 162 16.65 4.96 -39.48
N GLY A 163 17.52 5.96 -39.22
CA GLY A 163 18.74 5.78 -38.44
C GLY A 163 18.53 5.47 -36.95
N THR A 164 17.46 5.95 -36.31
CA THR A 164 17.17 5.73 -34.89
C THR A 164 16.50 4.37 -34.62
N LEU A 165 15.73 3.85 -35.56
CA LEU A 165 15.04 2.54 -35.43
C LEU A 165 16.02 1.37 -35.22
N ASN A 166 17.22 1.45 -35.80
CA ASN A 166 18.22 0.38 -35.75
C ASN A 166 18.74 0.07 -34.33
N TYR A 167 18.50 0.92 -33.34
CA TYR A 167 18.97 0.74 -31.96
C TYR A 167 17.84 0.61 -30.93
N MET A 168 16.58 0.57 -31.36
CA MET A 168 15.44 0.37 -30.46
C MET A 168 15.32 -1.07 -30.04
N SER A 169 14.92 -1.28 -28.80
CA SER A 169 14.58 -2.62 -28.28
C SER A 169 13.24 -3.12 -28.80
N PRO A 170 12.98 -4.44 -28.79
CA PRO A 170 11.69 -5.01 -29.20
C PRO A 170 10.49 -4.39 -28.50
N GLU A 171 10.57 -4.18 -27.18
CA GLU A 171 9.51 -3.58 -26.37
C GLU A 171 9.24 -2.12 -26.76
N GLN A 172 10.28 -1.34 -27.09
CA GLN A 172 10.11 0.03 -27.58
C GLN A 172 9.38 0.08 -28.94
N LEU A 173 9.72 -0.83 -29.85
CA LEU A 173 9.04 -0.97 -31.15
C LEU A 173 7.60 -1.44 -31.02
N GLN A 174 7.26 -2.15 -29.94
CA GLN A 174 5.92 -2.62 -29.62
C GLN A 174 5.12 -1.61 -28.79
N GLY A 175 5.65 -0.43 -28.49
CA GLY A 175 4.99 0.58 -27.66
C GLY A 175 4.88 0.20 -26.17
N ARG A 176 5.65 -0.80 -25.71
CA ARG A 176 5.69 -1.20 -24.30
C ARG A 176 6.64 -0.29 -23.50
N VAL A 177 6.51 -0.30 -22.18
CA VAL A 177 7.36 0.49 -21.29
C VAL A 177 8.81 0.00 -21.40
N ALA A 178 9.72 0.94 -21.71
CA ALA A 178 11.15 0.70 -21.74
C ALA A 178 11.74 0.81 -20.32
N ASP A 179 12.51 -0.17 -19.88
CA ASP A 179 13.24 -0.20 -18.62
C ASP A 179 14.76 -0.34 -18.85
N ALA A 180 15.55 -0.56 -17.77
CA ALA A 180 16.99 -0.73 -17.84
C ALA A 180 17.45 -1.81 -18.84
N ARG A 181 16.63 -2.85 -19.06
CA ARG A 181 16.91 -3.96 -20.00
C ARG A 181 16.74 -3.56 -21.46
N SER A 182 16.00 -2.48 -21.72
CA SER A 182 15.93 -1.86 -23.05
C SER A 182 17.26 -1.20 -23.42
N ASP A 183 17.90 -0.51 -22.47
CA ASP A 183 19.25 0.06 -22.66
C ASP A 183 20.29 -1.04 -22.84
N ILE A 184 20.16 -2.18 -22.17
CA ILE A 184 21.04 -3.35 -22.34
C ILE A 184 20.92 -3.92 -23.75
N PHE A 185 19.72 -3.98 -24.32
CA PHE A 185 19.52 -4.40 -25.70
C PHE A 185 20.17 -3.40 -26.69
N SER A 186 19.92 -2.11 -26.50
CA SER A 186 20.53 -1.02 -27.30
C SER A 186 22.05 -1.02 -27.18
N PHE A 187 22.58 -1.26 -25.97
CA PHE A 187 24.01 -1.46 -25.75
C PHE A 187 24.53 -2.64 -26.58
N GLY A 188 23.83 -3.77 -26.60
CA GLY A 188 24.19 -4.92 -27.42
C GLY A 188 24.33 -4.57 -28.91
N LEU A 189 23.42 -3.74 -29.44
CA LEU A 189 23.48 -3.26 -30.84
C LEU A 189 24.67 -2.33 -31.08
N VAL A 190 24.94 -1.42 -30.15
CA VAL A 190 26.12 -0.54 -30.20
C VAL A 190 27.42 -1.35 -30.13
N PHE A 191 27.51 -2.32 -29.22
CA PHE A 191 28.68 -3.16 -29.05
C PHE A 191 28.94 -4.04 -30.27
N TYR A 192 27.89 -4.62 -30.87
CA TYR A 192 27.99 -5.32 -32.13
C TYR A 192 28.60 -4.44 -33.23
N GLN A 193 28.13 -3.20 -33.35
CA GLN A 193 28.65 -2.25 -34.33
C GLN A 193 30.09 -1.79 -34.01
N MET A 194 30.47 -1.65 -32.75
CA MET A 194 31.84 -1.36 -32.34
C MET A 194 32.79 -2.47 -32.81
N LEU A 195 32.39 -3.71 -32.76
CA LEU A 195 33.20 -4.87 -33.14
C LEU A 195 33.26 -5.09 -34.66
N THR A 196 32.13 -4.94 -35.34
CA THR A 196 31.96 -5.39 -36.76
C THR A 196 31.92 -4.24 -37.76
N GLY A 197 31.65 -3.01 -37.30
CA GLY A 197 31.37 -1.85 -38.15
C GLY A 197 30.00 -1.92 -38.86
N LYS A 198 29.22 -2.98 -38.65
CA LYS A 198 27.93 -3.22 -39.30
C LYS A 198 26.78 -3.13 -38.31
N LEU A 199 25.55 -2.91 -38.78
CA LEU A 199 24.34 -3.01 -37.99
C LEU A 199 24.00 -4.48 -37.73
N ALA A 200 23.61 -4.84 -36.51
CA ALA A 200 23.20 -6.21 -36.17
C ALA A 200 21.90 -6.60 -36.89
N PHE A 201 20.99 -5.66 -37.02
CA PHE A 201 19.73 -5.83 -37.73
C PHE A 201 19.61 -4.71 -38.78
N GLY A 202 19.73 -5.08 -40.05
CA GLY A 202 19.60 -4.19 -41.18
C GLY A 202 18.43 -4.56 -42.08
N GLY A 203 17.93 -3.60 -42.85
CA GLY A 203 16.87 -3.80 -43.82
C GLY A 203 16.77 -2.65 -44.80
N SER A 204 16.13 -2.89 -45.96
CA SER A 204 15.94 -1.86 -47.01
C SER A 204 14.78 -0.88 -46.71
N SER A 205 13.96 -1.13 -45.70
CA SER A 205 12.84 -0.28 -45.27
C SER A 205 12.72 -0.29 -43.76
N ALA A 206 12.03 0.69 -43.18
CA ALA A 206 11.72 0.74 -41.76
C ALA A 206 11.00 -0.53 -41.28
N ALA A 207 10.03 -1.01 -42.04
CA ALA A 207 9.30 -2.25 -41.74
C ALA A 207 10.21 -3.48 -41.71
N SER A 208 11.18 -3.59 -42.63
CA SER A 208 12.13 -4.72 -42.68
C SER A 208 13.12 -4.69 -41.51
N VAL A 209 13.50 -3.50 -41.01
CA VAL A 209 14.32 -3.32 -39.82
C VAL A 209 13.55 -3.70 -38.57
N ILE A 210 12.30 -3.27 -38.43
CA ILE A 210 11.40 -3.63 -37.32
C ILE A 210 11.22 -5.16 -37.26
N ALA A 211 10.86 -5.80 -38.37
CA ALA A 211 10.73 -7.26 -38.46
C ALA A 211 12.03 -7.97 -38.05
N ALA A 212 13.20 -7.48 -38.53
CA ALA A 212 14.50 -8.07 -38.18
C ALA A 212 14.78 -7.95 -36.64
N ILE A 213 14.47 -6.83 -36.02
CA ILE A 213 14.68 -6.64 -34.58
C ILE A 213 13.72 -7.52 -33.76
N LEU A 214 12.49 -7.71 -34.23
CA LEU A 214 11.49 -8.50 -33.51
C LEU A 214 11.69 -10.02 -33.64
N GLU A 215 12.14 -10.51 -34.83
CA GLU A 215 12.06 -11.93 -35.17
C GLU A 215 13.43 -12.59 -35.39
N ARG A 216 14.44 -11.86 -35.94
CA ARG A 216 15.71 -12.48 -36.30
C ARG A 216 16.64 -12.62 -35.11
N GLU A 217 17.39 -13.74 -35.07
CA GLU A 217 18.51 -13.87 -34.12
C GLU A 217 19.66 -12.93 -34.47
N ALA A 218 20.38 -12.49 -33.43
CA ALA A 218 21.57 -11.63 -33.62
C ALA A 218 22.69 -12.40 -34.35
N PRO A 219 23.35 -11.79 -35.35
CA PRO A 219 24.48 -12.43 -36.04
C PRO A 219 25.65 -12.65 -35.07
N SER A 220 26.42 -13.71 -35.30
CA SER A 220 27.60 -14.01 -34.48
C SER A 220 28.74 -13.01 -34.69
N VAL A 221 29.48 -12.72 -33.62
CA VAL A 221 30.72 -11.96 -33.63
C VAL A 221 31.96 -12.86 -33.41
N ALA A 222 31.81 -14.20 -33.48
CA ALA A 222 32.90 -15.15 -33.20
C ALA A 222 34.11 -15.04 -34.12
N GLU A 223 33.98 -14.35 -35.26
CA GLU A 223 35.13 -14.06 -36.17
C GLU A 223 36.03 -12.92 -35.67
N VAL A 224 35.47 -12.00 -34.86
CA VAL A 224 36.15 -10.76 -34.40
C VAL A 224 36.29 -10.66 -32.87
N ALA A 225 35.68 -11.58 -32.15
CA ALA A 225 35.69 -11.60 -30.66
C ALA A 225 35.68 -13.06 -30.14
N PRO A 226 36.17 -13.30 -28.90
CA PRO A 226 36.16 -14.63 -28.29
C PRO A 226 34.74 -15.23 -28.23
N PRO A 227 34.59 -16.59 -28.34
CA PRO A 227 33.27 -17.22 -28.25
C PRO A 227 32.51 -16.94 -26.98
N ALA A 228 33.20 -16.63 -25.89
CA ALA A 228 32.59 -16.20 -24.64
C ALA A 228 31.94 -14.80 -24.78
N ALA A 229 32.58 -13.85 -25.46
CA ALA A 229 32.03 -12.52 -25.73
C ALA A 229 30.82 -12.60 -26.70
N ASP A 230 30.84 -13.51 -27.70
CA ASP A 230 29.69 -13.76 -28.58
C ASP A 230 28.47 -14.24 -27.77
N ARG A 231 28.65 -15.15 -26.80
CA ARG A 231 27.54 -15.59 -25.90
C ARG A 231 26.97 -14.46 -25.04
N VAL A 232 27.86 -13.59 -24.49
CA VAL A 232 27.43 -12.44 -23.70
C VAL A 232 26.61 -11.49 -24.56
N LEU A 233 27.06 -11.19 -25.77
CA LEU A 233 26.39 -10.30 -26.72
C LEU A 233 25.01 -10.86 -27.14
N ARG A 234 24.92 -12.14 -27.48
CA ARG A 234 23.65 -12.78 -27.84
C ARG A 234 22.61 -12.68 -26.72
N ARG A 235 23.06 -12.79 -25.46
CA ARG A 235 22.17 -12.62 -24.31
C ARG A 235 21.70 -11.16 -24.16
N CYS A 236 22.50 -10.13 -24.48
CA CYS A 236 22.04 -8.77 -24.57
C CYS A 236 20.90 -8.60 -25.58
N LEU A 237 21.03 -9.29 -26.74
CA LEU A 237 20.12 -9.17 -27.87
C LEU A 237 18.98 -10.18 -27.87
N ALA A 238 18.73 -10.87 -26.75
CA ALA A 238 17.56 -11.71 -26.57
C ALA A 238 16.27 -10.87 -26.72
N LYS A 239 15.26 -11.44 -27.40
CA LYS A 239 14.02 -10.70 -27.70
C LYS A 239 13.19 -10.45 -26.44
N ASP A 240 13.09 -11.46 -25.58
CA ASP A 240 12.45 -11.38 -24.28
C ASP A 240 13.37 -10.69 -23.28
N PRO A 241 12.94 -9.55 -22.65
CA PRO A 241 13.72 -8.86 -21.63
C PRO A 241 14.13 -9.73 -20.44
N GLU A 242 13.33 -10.76 -20.08
CA GLU A 242 13.65 -11.67 -18.98
C GLU A 242 14.85 -12.58 -19.27
N GLN A 243 15.17 -12.82 -20.54
CA GLN A 243 16.31 -13.62 -20.97
C GLN A 243 17.60 -12.82 -21.11
N ARG A 244 17.53 -11.48 -20.97
CA ARG A 244 18.69 -10.59 -21.05
C ARG A 244 19.46 -10.55 -19.73
N TRP A 245 20.55 -9.85 -19.73
CA TRP A 245 21.20 -9.38 -18.50
C TRP A 245 20.25 -8.46 -17.75
N GLN A 246 20.17 -8.61 -16.42
CA GLN A 246 19.21 -7.83 -15.61
C GLN A 246 19.82 -6.52 -15.07
N SER A 247 21.18 -6.37 -15.12
CA SER A 247 21.85 -5.12 -14.76
C SER A 247 23.02 -4.84 -15.69
N ALA A 248 23.37 -3.57 -15.88
CA ALA A 248 24.54 -3.13 -16.63
C ALA A 248 25.84 -3.56 -15.95
N ARG A 249 25.82 -3.65 -14.61
CA ARG A 249 26.95 -4.11 -13.80
C ARG A 249 27.29 -5.58 -14.03
N ASP A 250 26.30 -6.45 -14.01
CA ASP A 250 26.52 -7.89 -14.25
C ASP A 250 26.98 -8.15 -15.68
N LEU A 251 26.44 -7.40 -16.63
CA LEU A 251 26.88 -7.44 -18.01
C LEU A 251 28.34 -7.01 -18.18
N LYS A 252 28.78 -5.96 -17.50
CA LYS A 252 30.18 -5.50 -17.51
C LYS A 252 31.11 -6.59 -17.01
N LEU A 253 30.83 -7.18 -15.84
CA LEU A 253 31.62 -8.28 -15.28
C LEU A 253 31.69 -9.50 -16.20
N ALA A 254 30.58 -9.85 -16.82
CA ALA A 254 30.54 -10.97 -17.76
C ALA A 254 31.38 -10.73 -19.03
N LEU A 255 31.42 -9.49 -19.53
CA LEU A 255 32.27 -9.11 -20.67
C LEU A 255 33.76 -9.13 -20.30
N GLU A 256 34.13 -8.63 -19.14
CA GLU A 256 35.52 -8.64 -18.63
C GLU A 256 36.04 -10.09 -18.52
N LEU A 257 35.27 -10.98 -17.90
CA LEU A 257 35.59 -12.40 -17.78
C LEU A 257 35.67 -13.15 -19.14
N ALA A 258 34.92 -12.67 -20.14
CA ALA A 258 34.85 -13.30 -21.45
C ALA A 258 36.12 -13.08 -22.31
N VAL A 259 36.99 -12.14 -21.94
CA VAL A 259 38.17 -11.75 -22.73
C VAL A 259 39.48 -12.04 -21.99
N GLU A 260 39.48 -12.49 -20.73
CA GLU A 260 40.70 -12.94 -20.06
C GLU A 260 41.33 -14.15 -20.80
N PRO A 261 42.67 -14.11 -21.09
CA PRO A 261 43.31 -15.18 -21.81
C PRO A 261 43.35 -16.44 -20.96
N GLN A 262 42.60 -17.48 -21.37
CA GLN A 262 42.78 -18.82 -20.84
C GLN A 262 44.15 -19.36 -21.29
N GLY A 263 45.11 -19.37 -20.36
CA GLY A 263 46.43 -19.94 -20.58
C GLY A 263 46.35 -21.43 -20.96
N SER A 264 46.71 -21.73 -22.23
CA SER A 264 46.82 -23.11 -22.73
C SER A 264 48.17 -23.69 -22.25
N THR A 265 48.15 -24.60 -21.31
CA THR A 265 49.28 -25.53 -21.04
C THR A 265 48.99 -26.87 -21.69
N ARG A 266 49.68 -27.11 -22.81
CA ARG A 266 49.74 -28.41 -23.46
C ARG A 266 50.95 -29.13 -22.87
N ALA A 267 50.74 -30.11 -21.99
CA ALA A 267 51.81 -30.99 -21.49
C ALA A 267 51.69 -32.36 -22.17
N LYS A 268 52.78 -32.82 -22.79
CA LYS A 268 52.98 -34.16 -23.35
C LYS A 268 53.15 -35.17 -22.22
N GLY A 269 52.60 -36.37 -22.44
CA GLY A 269 52.48 -37.42 -21.48
C GLY A 269 53.74 -38.18 -21.08
N THR A 270 53.64 -38.88 -19.97
CA THR A 270 54.27 -40.18 -19.69
C THR A 270 53.34 -40.95 -18.73
N THR A 271 53.15 -42.19 -19.02
CA THR A 271 52.28 -43.20 -18.41
C THR A 271 52.74 -43.59 -17.00
N VAL A 272 51.92 -43.30 -16.00
CA VAL A 272 51.88 -44.05 -14.69
C VAL A 272 50.38 -44.14 -14.28
N LEU A 273 49.73 -45.13 -14.82
CA LEU A 273 48.35 -45.51 -14.52
C LEU A 273 48.37 -46.81 -13.73
N PRO A 274 48.01 -46.93 -12.49
CA PRO A 274 46.66 -46.81 -11.89
C PRO A 274 46.56 -46.17 -10.49
N TRP A 275 47.59 -45.68 -9.88
CA TRP A 275 47.57 -45.07 -8.53
C TRP A 275 47.10 -43.60 -8.55
N ILE A 276 47.16 -42.97 -9.75
CA ILE A 276 46.71 -41.59 -9.92
C ILE A 276 45.17 -41.49 -9.99
N ILE A 277 44.47 -42.56 -10.45
CA ILE A 277 43.02 -42.59 -10.56
C ILE A 277 42.35 -42.63 -9.16
N GLY A 278 42.92 -43.35 -8.20
CA GLY A 278 42.42 -43.37 -6.82
C GLY A 278 42.65 -42.03 -6.08
N GLY A 279 43.84 -41.44 -6.25
CA GLY A 279 44.16 -40.15 -5.67
C GLY A 279 43.38 -38.98 -6.32
N ALA A 280 43.23 -39.00 -7.65
CA ALA A 280 42.42 -37.99 -8.37
C ALA A 280 40.94 -38.07 -8.02
N SER A 281 40.38 -39.28 -7.82
CA SER A 281 38.99 -39.45 -7.37
C SER A 281 38.75 -38.95 -5.94
N ALA A 282 39.73 -39.16 -5.04
CA ALA A 282 39.64 -38.62 -3.68
C ALA A 282 39.80 -37.07 -3.66
N ILE A 283 40.70 -36.51 -4.51
CA ILE A 283 40.87 -35.07 -4.66
C ILE A 283 39.65 -34.43 -5.32
N VAL A 284 39.06 -35.05 -6.33
CA VAL A 284 37.80 -34.60 -6.96
C VAL A 284 36.63 -34.71 -5.99
N ALA A 285 36.55 -35.76 -5.18
CA ALA A 285 35.53 -35.86 -4.12
C ALA A 285 35.74 -34.81 -3.03
N VAL A 286 36.98 -34.55 -2.62
CA VAL A 286 37.32 -33.48 -1.60
C VAL A 286 37.11 -32.10 -2.25
N LEU A 287 37.46 -31.88 -3.51
CA LEU A 287 37.19 -30.65 -4.24
C LEU A 287 35.70 -30.45 -4.52
N ALA A 288 34.97 -31.50 -4.89
CA ALA A 288 33.53 -31.44 -5.03
C ALA A 288 32.82 -31.19 -3.69
N PHE A 289 33.33 -31.83 -2.61
CA PHE A 289 32.85 -31.55 -1.24
C PHE A 289 33.24 -30.13 -0.79
N TRP A 290 34.44 -29.67 -1.10
CA TRP A 290 34.91 -28.33 -0.79
C TRP A 290 34.25 -27.24 -1.65
N LEU A 291 33.95 -27.53 -2.95
CA LEU A 291 33.15 -26.68 -3.82
C LEU A 291 31.66 -26.69 -3.46
N SER A 292 31.10 -27.79 -2.96
CA SER A 292 29.75 -27.83 -2.42
C SER A 292 29.65 -27.11 -1.06
N TRP A 293 30.75 -27.04 -0.32
CA TRP A 293 30.86 -26.22 0.90
C TRP A 293 31.11 -24.74 0.61
N ARG A 294 31.65 -24.40 -0.54
CA ARG A 294 31.74 -23.04 -1.09
C ARG A 294 30.62 -22.79 -2.10
N GLN A 295 29.38 -23.09 -1.75
CA GLN A 295 28.31 -22.41 -2.46
C GLN A 295 28.52 -20.91 -2.21
N PRO A 296 28.62 -20.09 -3.27
CA PRO A 296 28.64 -18.64 -3.10
C PRO A 296 27.39 -18.31 -2.29
N GLN A 297 27.58 -17.80 -1.07
CA GLN A 297 26.47 -17.22 -0.33
C GLN A 297 25.97 -16.09 -1.23
N ILE A 298 24.80 -16.29 -1.82
CA ILE A 298 24.08 -15.18 -2.43
C ILE A 298 23.93 -14.18 -1.29
N GLU A 299 24.65 -13.06 -1.34
CA GLU A 299 24.45 -11.99 -0.38
C GLU A 299 23.01 -11.53 -0.57
N GLU A 300 22.17 -11.90 0.37
CA GLU A 300 20.80 -11.42 0.42
C GLU A 300 20.86 -9.92 0.74
N HIS A 301 20.45 -9.10 -0.20
CA HIS A 301 20.37 -7.65 -0.01
C HIS A 301 18.96 -7.27 0.44
N PRO A 302 18.83 -6.31 1.37
CA PRO A 302 17.53 -5.79 1.75
C PRO A 302 16.90 -5.10 0.54
N LEU A 303 15.67 -5.46 0.24
CA LEU A 303 14.88 -4.87 -0.82
C LEU A 303 13.58 -4.32 -0.25
N GLN A 304 13.25 -3.08 -0.59
CA GLN A 304 11.97 -2.48 -0.27
C GLN A 304 11.36 -1.82 -1.49
N PHE A 305 10.08 -2.10 -1.73
CA PHE A 305 9.34 -1.49 -2.82
C PHE A 305 7.88 -1.24 -2.45
N LYS A 306 7.25 -0.31 -3.16
CA LYS A 306 5.85 0.06 -2.97
C LYS A 306 4.96 -0.68 -3.96
N ILE A 307 3.74 -0.92 -3.53
CA ILE A 307 2.64 -1.41 -4.34
C ILE A 307 1.60 -0.31 -4.40
N ASP A 308 1.27 0.13 -5.60
CA ASP A 308 0.20 1.09 -5.83
C ASP A 308 -1.16 0.38 -5.94
N PRO A 309 -2.26 1.06 -5.61
CA PRO A 309 -3.59 0.49 -5.79
C PRO A 309 -3.88 0.26 -7.29
N PRO A 310 -4.66 -0.77 -7.62
CA PRO A 310 -5.12 -0.97 -8.99
C PRO A 310 -5.82 0.27 -9.54
N PRO A 311 -5.74 0.57 -10.86
CA PRO A 311 -6.35 1.75 -11.45
C PRO A 311 -7.82 1.93 -11.08
N GLY A 312 -8.21 3.12 -10.63
CA GLY A 312 -9.58 3.43 -10.23
C GLY A 312 -10.01 2.83 -8.87
N THR A 313 -9.06 2.35 -8.08
CA THR A 313 -9.31 1.83 -6.72
C THR A 313 -8.49 2.56 -5.67
N GLU A 314 -8.89 2.41 -4.41
CA GLU A 314 -8.16 2.87 -3.23
C GLU A 314 -7.96 1.72 -2.24
N PHE A 315 -6.78 1.64 -1.59
CA PHE A 315 -6.57 0.67 -0.53
C PHE A 315 -7.41 0.96 0.69
N LEU A 316 -8.02 -0.07 1.25
CA LEU A 316 -8.66 -0.01 2.56
C LEU A 316 -7.70 -0.61 3.60
N LEU A 317 -6.95 0.26 4.28
CA LEU A 317 -5.96 -0.12 5.29
C LEU A 317 -6.51 -0.05 6.72
N GLY A 318 -7.62 0.66 6.93
CA GLY A 318 -8.29 0.83 8.22
C GLY A 318 -9.03 -0.41 8.72
N GLY A 319 -9.86 -0.24 9.75
CA GLY A 319 -10.47 -1.31 10.52
C GLY A 319 -11.26 -2.37 9.74
N GLY A 320 -11.91 -2.00 8.64
CA GLY A 320 -12.63 -2.94 7.76
C GLY A 320 -11.80 -3.47 6.59
N GLY A 321 -10.61 -2.93 6.36
CA GLY A 321 -9.72 -3.34 5.29
C GLY A 321 -8.82 -4.52 5.67
N GLY A 322 -7.72 -4.62 4.99
CA GLY A 322 -6.69 -5.58 5.34
C GLY A 322 -5.74 -5.92 4.21
N ASN A 323 -4.59 -6.40 4.64
CA ASN A 323 -3.54 -6.89 3.78
C ASN A 323 -2.92 -8.13 4.40
N ALA A 324 -2.52 -9.08 3.57
CA ALA A 324 -1.89 -10.32 3.98
C ALA A 324 -0.89 -10.78 2.92
N ILE A 325 0.32 -11.15 3.33
CA ILE A 325 1.28 -11.83 2.46
C ILE A 325 1.10 -13.34 2.60
N SER A 326 1.27 -14.07 1.50
CA SER A 326 1.19 -15.53 1.52
C SER A 326 2.32 -16.15 2.37
N PRO A 327 2.10 -17.30 2.99
CA PRO A 327 3.14 -17.99 3.77
C PRO A 327 4.44 -18.23 3.00
N ASP A 328 4.39 -18.46 1.70
CA ASP A 328 5.56 -18.66 0.83
C ASP A 328 6.25 -17.35 0.40
N GLY A 329 5.76 -16.19 0.85
CA GLY A 329 6.32 -14.86 0.56
C GLY A 329 6.15 -14.36 -0.88
N ARG A 330 5.38 -15.06 -1.73
CA ARG A 330 5.32 -14.77 -3.18
C ARG A 330 4.11 -13.97 -3.64
N THR A 331 3.04 -13.95 -2.86
CA THR A 331 1.79 -13.29 -3.27
C THR A 331 1.23 -12.44 -2.14
N VAL A 332 0.76 -11.26 -2.46
CA VAL A 332 0.05 -10.40 -1.50
C VAL A 332 -1.44 -10.37 -1.82
N ALA A 333 -2.25 -10.43 -0.78
CA ALA A 333 -3.68 -10.18 -0.82
C ALA A 333 -4.00 -8.88 -0.10
N PHE A 334 -4.88 -8.08 -0.64
CA PHE A 334 -5.30 -6.83 -0.02
C PHE A 334 -6.75 -6.48 -0.38
N VAL A 335 -7.33 -5.63 0.44
CA VAL A 335 -8.66 -5.08 0.18
C VAL A 335 -8.49 -3.73 -0.50
N ALA A 336 -9.11 -3.58 -1.67
CA ALA A 336 -9.23 -2.30 -2.35
C ALA A 336 -10.69 -2.04 -2.73
N SER A 337 -11.06 -0.76 -2.70
CA SER A 337 -12.42 -0.32 -3.00
C SER A 337 -12.47 0.36 -4.37
N SER A 338 -13.35 -0.11 -5.23
CA SER A 338 -13.78 0.58 -6.44
C SER A 338 -15.20 1.06 -6.23
N ALA A 339 -15.44 2.35 -6.44
CA ALA A 339 -16.76 2.96 -6.26
C ALA A 339 -17.43 2.71 -4.89
N GLY A 340 -16.61 2.49 -3.82
CA GLY A 340 -17.09 2.29 -2.45
C GLY A 340 -17.45 0.85 -2.09
N SER A 341 -17.26 -0.12 -2.99
CA SER A 341 -17.45 -1.55 -2.71
C SER A 341 -16.09 -2.21 -2.47
N PRO A 342 -15.80 -2.65 -1.22
CA PRO A 342 -14.57 -3.38 -0.90
C PRO A 342 -14.56 -4.74 -1.59
N ARG A 343 -13.40 -5.11 -2.16
CA ARG A 343 -13.15 -6.43 -2.75
C ARG A 343 -11.74 -6.89 -2.47
N LEU A 344 -11.52 -8.20 -2.51
CA LEU A 344 -10.19 -8.78 -2.43
C LEU A 344 -9.47 -8.72 -3.78
N TRP A 345 -8.21 -8.37 -3.69
CA TRP A 345 -7.27 -8.38 -4.79
C TRP A 345 -6.07 -9.22 -4.41
N VAL A 346 -5.47 -9.90 -5.38
CA VAL A 346 -4.19 -10.59 -5.19
C VAL A 346 -3.20 -10.13 -6.24
N ARG A 347 -1.93 -10.04 -5.83
CA ARG A 347 -0.83 -9.69 -6.71
C ARG A 347 0.38 -10.54 -6.38
N PRO A 348 0.90 -11.36 -7.33
CA PRO A 348 2.21 -11.97 -7.22
C PRO A 348 3.30 -10.89 -7.10
N LEU A 349 4.32 -11.11 -6.27
CA LEU A 349 5.39 -10.12 -6.07
C LEU A 349 6.33 -9.98 -7.28
N ASP A 350 6.35 -10.98 -8.15
CA ASP A 350 7.05 -10.98 -9.44
C ASP A 350 6.23 -10.33 -10.58
N SER A 351 5.02 -9.82 -10.28
CA SER A 351 4.13 -9.18 -11.25
C SER A 351 3.75 -7.77 -10.80
N THR A 352 3.57 -6.85 -11.75
CA THR A 352 3.01 -5.51 -11.50
C THR A 352 1.49 -5.48 -11.56
N VAL A 353 0.85 -6.57 -12.00
CA VAL A 353 -0.60 -6.62 -12.22
C VAL A 353 -1.29 -7.29 -11.04
N ALA A 354 -2.20 -6.56 -10.41
CA ALA A 354 -3.10 -7.10 -9.40
C ALA A 354 -4.38 -7.66 -10.08
N ARG A 355 -4.90 -8.75 -9.56
CA ARG A 355 -6.14 -9.40 -10.03
C ARG A 355 -7.22 -9.30 -8.95
N GLU A 356 -8.39 -8.80 -9.33
CA GLU A 356 -9.59 -8.84 -8.49
C GLU A 356 -10.11 -10.28 -8.34
N LEU A 357 -10.55 -10.63 -7.14
CA LEU A 357 -11.16 -11.94 -6.87
C LEU A 357 -12.69 -11.82 -6.91
N PRO A 358 -13.37 -12.47 -7.88
CA PRO A 358 -14.82 -12.44 -7.98
C PRO A 358 -15.51 -13.05 -6.75
N GLY A 359 -16.71 -12.56 -6.41
CA GLY A 359 -17.50 -13.05 -5.28
C GLY A 359 -16.95 -12.65 -3.91
N THR A 360 -16.13 -11.59 -3.86
CA THR A 360 -15.54 -11.07 -2.61
C THR A 360 -16.07 -9.69 -2.24
N GLU A 361 -17.29 -9.35 -2.67
CA GLU A 361 -17.96 -8.10 -2.31
C GLU A 361 -18.12 -7.96 -0.80
N GLY A 362 -17.69 -6.81 -0.26
CA GLY A 362 -17.71 -6.56 1.17
C GLY A 362 -16.60 -7.27 1.96
N ALA A 363 -15.62 -7.82 1.28
CA ALA A 363 -14.52 -8.55 1.93
C ALA A 363 -13.67 -7.69 2.85
N GLN A 364 -13.29 -8.29 3.96
CA GLN A 364 -12.47 -7.69 5.01
C GLN A 364 -11.50 -8.73 5.57
N LEU A 365 -10.36 -8.26 6.11
CA LEU A 365 -9.46 -9.04 6.95
C LEU A 365 -9.02 -10.39 6.33
N PRO A 366 -8.42 -10.40 5.14
CA PRO A 366 -7.94 -11.63 4.52
C PRO A 366 -6.84 -12.30 5.34
N PHE A 367 -6.81 -13.63 5.29
CA PHE A 367 -5.73 -14.47 5.80
C PHE A 367 -5.54 -15.69 4.90
N TRP A 368 -4.32 -16.19 4.82
CA TRP A 368 -3.95 -17.26 3.89
C TRP A 368 -4.12 -18.66 4.47
N SER A 369 -4.37 -19.62 3.59
CA SER A 369 -4.12 -21.03 3.89
C SER A 369 -2.60 -21.30 4.02
N PRO A 370 -2.18 -22.29 4.81
CA PRO A 370 -0.76 -22.58 5.03
C PRO A 370 0.01 -22.95 3.75
N ASP A 371 -0.68 -23.46 2.73
CA ASP A 371 -0.13 -23.85 1.43
C ASP A 371 -0.16 -22.72 0.38
N SER A 372 -0.55 -21.51 0.79
CA SER A 372 -0.65 -20.31 -0.08
C SER A 372 -1.63 -20.44 -1.25
N ARG A 373 -2.61 -21.38 -1.20
CA ARG A 373 -3.53 -21.66 -2.33
C ARG A 373 -4.94 -21.09 -2.12
N ALA A 374 -5.31 -20.79 -0.89
CA ALA A 374 -6.64 -20.29 -0.56
C ALA A 374 -6.57 -19.09 0.38
N LEU A 375 -7.64 -18.30 0.42
CA LEU A 375 -7.86 -17.20 1.34
C LEU A 375 -9.09 -17.46 2.20
N GLY A 376 -8.96 -17.22 3.51
CA GLY A 376 -10.06 -16.98 4.41
C GLY A 376 -10.29 -15.47 4.53
N PHE A 377 -11.53 -15.03 4.64
CA PHE A 377 -11.89 -13.62 4.80
C PHE A 377 -13.29 -13.46 5.41
N PHE A 378 -13.62 -12.25 5.84
CA PHE A 378 -14.95 -11.92 6.35
C PHE A 378 -15.68 -11.09 5.31
N ALA A 379 -16.94 -11.42 5.05
CA ALA A 379 -17.82 -10.64 4.19
C ALA A 379 -19.29 -10.91 4.53
N ASN A 380 -20.11 -9.87 4.51
CA ASN A 380 -21.56 -9.97 4.71
C ASN A 380 -21.96 -10.73 6.00
N GLY A 381 -21.23 -10.46 7.10
CA GLY A 381 -21.49 -11.10 8.39
C GLY A 381 -21.08 -12.57 8.49
N LYS A 382 -20.27 -13.06 7.56
CA LYS A 382 -19.85 -14.46 7.49
C LYS A 382 -18.33 -14.57 7.37
N LEU A 383 -17.76 -15.65 7.92
CA LEU A 383 -16.45 -16.16 7.57
C LEU A 383 -16.56 -16.95 6.27
N GLN A 384 -15.77 -16.60 5.28
CA GLN A 384 -15.76 -17.22 3.95
C GLN A 384 -14.38 -17.73 3.56
N ARG A 385 -14.35 -18.67 2.64
CA ARG A 385 -13.14 -19.24 2.03
C ARG A 385 -13.23 -19.16 0.51
N LEU A 386 -12.09 -18.89 -0.15
CA LEU A 386 -11.95 -18.85 -1.62
C LEU A 386 -10.64 -19.52 -2.03
N GLU A 387 -10.69 -20.42 -3.02
CA GLU A 387 -9.53 -21.00 -3.67
C GLU A 387 -9.00 -20.07 -4.77
N LEU A 388 -7.68 -19.83 -4.82
CA LEU A 388 -7.10 -18.94 -5.85
C LEU A 388 -7.11 -19.52 -7.25
N ALA A 389 -7.18 -20.85 -7.36
CA ALA A 389 -7.34 -21.55 -8.64
C ALA A 389 -8.70 -21.30 -9.30
N GLY A 390 -9.65 -20.70 -8.56
CA GLY A 390 -11.00 -20.41 -9.00
C GLY A 390 -12.05 -21.25 -8.28
N GLY A 391 -13.30 -20.90 -8.47
CA GLY A 391 -14.46 -21.53 -7.83
C GLY A 391 -15.28 -20.52 -7.03
N PRO A 392 -16.45 -20.94 -6.51
CA PRO A 392 -17.31 -20.09 -5.69
C PRO A 392 -16.71 -19.90 -4.29
N THR A 393 -17.05 -18.78 -3.65
CA THR A 393 -16.79 -18.57 -2.23
C THR A 393 -17.64 -19.54 -1.39
N VAL A 394 -17.02 -20.11 -0.35
CA VAL A 394 -17.69 -21.04 0.58
C VAL A 394 -17.87 -20.37 1.92
N SER A 395 -19.11 -20.27 2.39
CA SER A 395 -19.40 -19.78 3.74
C SER A 395 -19.13 -20.86 4.79
N LEU A 396 -18.30 -20.54 5.78
CA LEU A 396 -17.87 -21.49 6.82
C LEU A 396 -18.60 -21.28 8.15
N ALA A 397 -18.88 -20.04 8.53
CA ALA A 397 -19.46 -19.69 9.82
C ALA A 397 -20.11 -18.30 9.80
N ASP A 398 -21.00 -18.04 10.75
CA ASP A 398 -21.49 -16.70 11.06
C ASP A 398 -20.39 -15.91 11.79
N ALA A 399 -20.13 -14.69 11.30
CA ALA A 399 -19.14 -13.79 11.86
C ALA A 399 -19.56 -12.32 11.63
N PRO A 400 -20.59 -11.86 12.36
CA PRO A 400 -21.26 -10.57 12.09
C PRO A 400 -20.32 -9.38 12.20
N ASN A 401 -19.23 -9.50 12.96
CA ASN A 401 -18.23 -8.44 13.14
C ASN A 401 -16.84 -9.05 13.41
N GLY A 402 -16.32 -9.78 12.44
CA GLY A 402 -15.08 -10.55 12.56
C GLY A 402 -13.89 -9.77 13.08
N ARG A 403 -13.03 -10.42 13.86
CA ARG A 403 -11.82 -9.84 14.45
C ARG A 403 -10.60 -10.73 14.21
N GLY A 404 -10.41 -11.14 12.96
CA GLY A 404 -9.29 -11.92 12.49
C GLY A 404 -9.53 -13.43 12.48
N GLY A 405 -8.75 -14.10 11.64
CA GLY A 405 -8.70 -15.53 11.47
C GLY A 405 -7.29 -16.02 11.18
N ALA A 406 -7.04 -17.29 11.45
CA ALA A 406 -5.82 -17.98 11.11
C ALA A 406 -6.13 -19.42 10.69
N TRP A 407 -5.34 -19.94 9.75
CA TRP A 407 -5.54 -21.27 9.19
C TRP A 407 -4.36 -22.19 9.53
N SER A 408 -4.65 -23.28 10.23
CA SER A 408 -3.68 -24.29 10.64
C SER A 408 -3.29 -25.23 9.49
N SER A 409 -2.06 -25.73 9.52
CA SER A 409 -1.63 -26.85 8.64
C SER A 409 -2.43 -28.14 8.82
N GLN A 410 -3.21 -28.25 9.89
CA GLN A 410 -4.13 -29.37 10.16
C GLN A 410 -5.53 -29.16 9.59
N GLY A 411 -5.76 -28.07 8.81
CA GLY A 411 -7.05 -27.76 8.21
C GLY A 411 -8.09 -27.19 9.18
N ILE A 412 -7.66 -26.62 10.32
CA ILE A 412 -8.51 -25.93 11.28
C ILE A 412 -8.37 -24.42 11.08
N ILE A 413 -9.50 -23.71 11.04
CA ILE A 413 -9.54 -22.25 11.03
C ILE A 413 -9.97 -21.77 12.40
N LEU A 414 -9.13 -20.94 13.04
CA LEU A 414 -9.50 -20.14 14.20
C LEU A 414 -10.00 -18.79 13.77
N PHE A 415 -11.04 -18.29 14.41
CA PHE A 415 -11.57 -16.96 14.11
C PHE A 415 -12.29 -16.35 15.31
N THR A 416 -12.43 -15.04 15.29
CA THR A 416 -13.25 -14.29 16.25
C THR A 416 -14.47 -13.76 15.52
N PRO A 417 -15.69 -14.18 15.84
CA PRO A 417 -16.90 -13.79 15.11
C PRO A 417 -17.38 -12.37 15.40
N SER A 418 -17.03 -11.81 16.58
CA SER A 418 -17.48 -10.47 16.99
C SER A 418 -16.48 -9.76 17.91
N ALA A 419 -16.72 -8.48 18.14
CA ALA A 419 -15.86 -7.63 18.98
C ALA A 419 -15.83 -8.07 20.47
N ALA A 420 -16.78 -8.87 20.93
CA ALA A 420 -16.90 -9.30 22.34
C ALA A 420 -16.88 -10.83 22.53
N SER A 421 -16.30 -11.54 21.57
CA SER A 421 -16.24 -13.01 21.56
C SER A 421 -14.85 -13.54 21.93
N SER A 422 -14.85 -14.78 22.39
CA SER A 422 -13.66 -15.63 22.42
C SER A 422 -13.34 -16.18 21.03
N LEU A 423 -12.24 -16.95 20.90
CA LEU A 423 -11.89 -17.64 19.66
C LEU A 423 -12.81 -18.85 19.47
N LEU A 424 -13.32 -18.97 18.26
CA LEU A 424 -14.02 -20.15 17.75
C LEU A 424 -13.14 -20.89 16.76
N GLN A 425 -13.46 -22.15 16.51
CA GLN A 425 -12.80 -22.98 15.50
C GLN A 425 -13.84 -23.65 14.59
N VAL A 426 -13.41 -23.84 13.33
CA VAL A 426 -14.17 -24.56 12.30
C VAL A 426 -13.20 -25.31 11.40
N ALA A 427 -13.59 -26.46 10.86
CA ALA A 427 -12.79 -27.11 9.84
C ALA A 427 -12.76 -26.28 8.55
N ALA A 428 -11.63 -26.23 7.86
CA ALA A 428 -11.51 -25.50 6.60
C ALA A 428 -12.45 -26.04 5.49
N THR A 429 -12.87 -27.28 5.61
CA THR A 429 -13.89 -27.91 4.74
C THR A 429 -15.32 -27.56 5.11
N GLY A 430 -15.54 -26.80 6.19
CA GLY A 430 -16.83 -26.53 6.78
C GLY A 430 -17.19 -27.57 7.85
N GLY A 431 -18.33 -27.37 8.51
CA GLY A 431 -18.82 -28.24 9.55
C GLY A 431 -19.21 -27.49 10.84
N PRO A 432 -19.32 -28.16 11.98
CA PRO A 432 -19.73 -27.54 13.22
C PRO A 432 -18.70 -26.52 13.70
N VAL A 433 -19.22 -25.36 14.11
CA VAL A 433 -18.43 -24.31 14.77
C VAL A 433 -18.42 -24.59 16.28
N THR A 434 -17.24 -24.57 16.91
CA THR A 434 -17.11 -24.81 18.34
C THR A 434 -16.29 -23.72 19.01
N ALA A 435 -16.61 -23.36 20.26
CA ALA A 435 -15.81 -22.46 21.07
C ALA A 435 -14.48 -23.14 21.44
N LEU A 436 -13.37 -22.44 21.23
CA LEU A 436 -12.05 -22.95 21.59
C LEU A 436 -11.55 -22.33 22.90
N THR A 437 -11.59 -21.01 23.03
CA THR A 437 -11.16 -20.32 24.25
C THR A 437 -12.34 -19.79 25.04
N THR A 438 -12.14 -19.51 26.33
CA THR A 438 -13.17 -18.93 27.21
C THR A 438 -12.65 -17.62 27.79
N LEU A 439 -13.49 -16.56 27.79
CA LEU A 439 -13.15 -15.28 28.39
C LEU A 439 -13.20 -15.36 29.91
N ASP A 440 -12.14 -14.94 30.57
CA ASP A 440 -12.11 -14.74 32.02
C ASP A 440 -12.74 -13.38 32.37
N ARG A 441 -14.07 -13.41 32.53
CA ARG A 441 -14.85 -12.21 32.89
C ARG A 441 -14.49 -11.67 34.29
N ALA A 442 -14.04 -12.53 35.19
CA ALA A 442 -13.63 -12.10 36.53
C ALA A 442 -12.33 -11.28 36.49
N ARG A 443 -11.43 -11.63 35.57
CA ARG A 443 -10.22 -10.83 35.25
C ARG A 443 -10.54 -9.58 34.42
N GLY A 444 -11.74 -9.45 33.85
CA GLY A 444 -12.15 -8.36 32.99
C GLY A 444 -11.84 -8.57 31.51
N GLU A 445 -11.61 -9.80 31.06
CA GLU A 445 -11.38 -10.09 29.63
C GLU A 445 -12.65 -9.88 28.82
N ASN A 446 -12.56 -9.11 27.72
CA ASN A 446 -13.70 -8.77 26.88
C ASN A 446 -13.71 -9.53 25.57
N THR A 447 -12.53 -9.86 25.03
CA THR A 447 -12.41 -10.47 23.71
C THR A 447 -11.05 -11.13 23.51
N HIS A 448 -11.05 -12.23 22.75
CA HIS A 448 -9.86 -12.88 22.19
C HIS A 448 -9.83 -12.66 20.68
N ARG A 449 -8.70 -12.18 20.12
CA ARG A 449 -8.62 -11.73 18.71
C ARG A 449 -7.29 -12.14 18.06
N TRP A 450 -7.26 -12.05 16.72
CA TRP A 450 -6.06 -12.11 15.90
C TRP A 450 -5.20 -13.33 16.19
N PRO A 451 -5.73 -14.55 16.04
CA PRO A 451 -4.94 -15.75 16.20
C PRO A 451 -3.85 -15.83 15.13
N VAL A 452 -2.69 -16.41 15.51
CA VAL A 452 -1.55 -16.67 14.62
C VAL A 452 -0.99 -18.04 14.99
N PHE A 453 -1.07 -19.02 14.09
CA PHE A 453 -0.50 -20.34 14.35
C PHE A 453 1.02 -20.33 14.33
N LEU A 454 1.62 -21.12 15.20
CA LEU A 454 3.01 -21.53 15.10
C LEU A 454 3.18 -22.65 14.05
N PRO A 455 4.40 -22.94 13.57
CA PRO A 455 4.63 -23.90 12.49
C PRO A 455 4.15 -25.33 12.77
N ASP A 456 4.00 -25.70 14.04
CA ASP A 456 3.46 -27.01 14.44
C ASP A 456 1.96 -27.17 14.13
N GLY A 457 1.29 -26.07 13.77
CA GLY A 457 -0.15 -26.04 13.45
C GLY A 457 -1.07 -26.36 14.63
N ARG A 458 -0.53 -26.40 15.86
CA ARG A 458 -1.24 -26.71 17.10
C ARG A 458 -1.21 -25.58 18.11
N ARG A 459 -0.02 -25.02 18.36
CA ARG A 459 0.14 -23.84 19.20
C ARG A 459 -0.17 -22.58 18.41
N PHE A 460 -0.75 -21.60 19.07
CA PHE A 460 -1.09 -20.32 18.46
C PHE A 460 -0.96 -19.18 19.47
N LEU A 461 -0.57 -18.03 18.92
CA LEU A 461 -0.59 -16.75 19.60
C LEU A 461 -1.95 -16.08 19.36
N TYR A 462 -2.41 -15.28 20.32
CA TYR A 462 -3.62 -14.48 20.16
C TYR A 462 -3.60 -13.27 21.10
N LEU A 463 -4.37 -12.24 20.75
CA LEU A 463 -4.52 -11.03 21.57
C LEU A 463 -5.69 -11.20 22.53
N ILE A 464 -5.46 -11.03 23.83
CA ILE A 464 -6.50 -10.80 24.82
C ILE A 464 -6.69 -9.30 25.01
N ARG A 465 -7.94 -8.84 25.11
CA ARG A 465 -8.27 -7.45 25.46
C ARG A 465 -9.32 -7.44 26.56
N GLY A 466 -9.25 -6.44 27.41
CA GLY A 466 -10.13 -6.26 28.55
C GLY A 466 -10.40 -4.81 28.90
N ASP A 467 -11.06 -4.62 30.05
CA ASP A 467 -11.51 -3.32 30.55
C ASP A 467 -10.38 -2.39 31.00
N ALA A 468 -9.21 -2.94 31.33
CA ALA A 468 -8.05 -2.18 31.79
C ALA A 468 -6.82 -2.50 30.92
N PRO A 469 -5.90 -1.54 30.74
CA PRO A 469 -4.72 -1.71 29.88
C PRO A 469 -3.85 -2.93 30.24
N HIS A 470 -3.66 -3.23 31.51
CA HIS A 470 -2.84 -4.37 31.99
C HIS A 470 -3.45 -5.76 31.70
N ILE A 471 -4.66 -5.82 31.17
CA ILE A 471 -5.31 -7.07 30.74
C ILE A 471 -4.93 -7.39 29.29
N ASN A 472 -4.55 -6.36 28.53
CA ASN A 472 -4.25 -6.48 27.12
C ASN A 472 -2.86 -7.09 26.92
N GLY A 473 -2.79 -8.17 26.17
CA GLY A 473 -1.51 -8.81 25.89
C GLY A 473 -1.59 -9.89 24.82
N ILE A 474 -0.42 -10.29 24.33
CA ILE A 474 -0.27 -11.46 23.46
C ILE A 474 -0.04 -12.70 24.35
N TYR A 475 -0.86 -13.71 24.13
CA TYR A 475 -0.84 -14.97 24.84
C TYR A 475 -0.55 -16.12 23.89
N LEU A 476 0.17 -17.14 24.36
CA LEU A 476 0.42 -18.40 23.69
C LEU A 476 -0.39 -19.52 24.37
N THR A 477 -1.06 -20.35 23.55
CA THR A 477 -1.74 -21.57 24.01
C THR A 477 -1.74 -22.64 22.91
N SER A 478 -2.48 -23.74 23.08
CA SER A 478 -2.61 -24.82 22.09
C SER A 478 -4.07 -25.22 21.85
N LEU A 479 -4.32 -25.90 20.74
CA LEU A 479 -5.65 -26.47 20.41
C LEU A 479 -6.10 -27.51 21.44
N GLU A 480 -5.16 -28.28 21.98
CA GLU A 480 -5.45 -29.36 22.94
C GLU A 480 -5.72 -28.84 24.34
N ARG A 481 -5.10 -27.71 24.72
CA ARG A 481 -5.19 -27.13 26.05
C ARG A 481 -5.37 -25.63 26.00
N PRO A 482 -6.50 -25.16 25.47
CA PRO A 482 -6.74 -23.74 25.24
C PRO A 482 -6.86 -22.91 26.54
N GLN A 483 -7.10 -23.56 27.69
CA GLN A 483 -7.12 -22.93 29.02
C GLN A 483 -5.71 -22.64 29.56
N ASP A 484 -4.70 -23.40 29.11
CA ASP A 484 -3.30 -23.24 29.55
C ASP A 484 -2.67 -22.13 28.70
N LYS A 485 -2.86 -20.87 29.11
CA LYS A 485 -2.38 -19.68 28.38
C LYS A 485 -1.19 -19.05 29.09
N THR A 486 -0.13 -18.76 28.33
CA THR A 486 1.07 -18.06 28.79
C THR A 486 1.10 -16.66 28.19
N GLU A 487 1.20 -15.63 29.02
CA GLU A 487 1.39 -14.26 28.58
C GLU A 487 2.82 -14.07 28.05
N ILE A 488 2.95 -13.49 26.84
CA ILE A 488 4.25 -13.20 26.22
C ILE A 488 4.66 -11.76 26.51
N PHE A 489 3.76 -10.80 26.29
CA PHE A 489 3.98 -9.40 26.64
C PHE A 489 2.69 -8.58 26.57
N GLU A 490 2.66 -7.46 27.29
CA GLU A 490 1.55 -6.52 27.31
C GLU A 490 1.51 -5.69 26.02
N THR A 491 0.37 -5.68 25.35
CA THR A 491 0.07 -4.83 24.18
C THR A 491 -1.43 -4.80 23.90
N SER A 492 -1.90 -3.70 23.33
CA SER A 492 -3.28 -3.59 22.85
C SER A 492 -3.44 -3.94 21.36
N MET A 493 -2.34 -4.33 20.68
CA MET A 493 -2.29 -4.56 19.24
C MET A 493 -1.90 -6.00 18.90
N ALA A 494 -2.34 -6.49 17.76
CA ALA A 494 -1.98 -7.79 17.22
C ALA A 494 -0.48 -7.90 16.94
N ALA A 495 0.05 -9.11 17.09
CA ALA A 495 1.39 -9.50 16.68
C ALA A 495 1.34 -10.43 15.46
N ALA A 496 2.45 -10.55 14.74
CA ALA A 496 2.66 -11.55 13.69
C ALA A 496 3.94 -12.34 14.01
N TYR A 497 4.07 -13.50 13.41
CA TYR A 497 5.17 -14.42 13.65
C TYR A 497 5.76 -14.93 12.33
N SER A 498 7.09 -15.00 12.23
CA SER A 498 7.79 -15.75 11.20
C SER A 498 8.66 -16.83 11.82
N PRO A 499 8.68 -18.05 11.28
CA PRO A 499 9.57 -19.11 11.75
C PRO A 499 11.03 -18.82 11.44
N ALA A 500 11.94 -19.53 12.10
CA ALA A 500 13.34 -19.50 11.73
C ALA A 500 13.53 -20.03 10.31
N HIS A 501 14.30 -19.32 9.50
CA HIS A 501 14.58 -19.67 8.10
C HIS A 501 16.03 -19.34 7.73
N GLY A 502 16.71 -20.23 7.02
CA GLY A 502 18.11 -20.04 6.68
C GLY A 502 18.97 -19.78 7.93
N LYS A 503 19.56 -18.60 8.05
CA LYS A 503 20.35 -18.12 9.20
C LYS A 503 19.58 -17.17 10.10
N HIS A 504 18.31 -16.88 9.80
CA HIS A 504 17.48 -15.94 10.54
C HIS A 504 16.74 -16.66 11.66
N PRO A 505 16.70 -16.11 12.89
CA PRO A 505 15.92 -16.67 13.98
C PRO A 505 14.42 -16.53 13.70
N ALA A 506 13.59 -17.21 14.47
CA ALA A 506 12.18 -16.92 14.50
C ALA A 506 11.96 -15.53 15.10
N TYR A 507 11.07 -14.75 14.51
CA TYR A 507 10.73 -13.41 14.97
C TYR A 507 9.26 -13.31 15.35
N LEU A 508 9.00 -12.55 16.43
CA LEU A 508 7.70 -11.99 16.75
C LEU A 508 7.71 -10.51 16.37
N TYR A 509 6.73 -10.10 15.56
CA TYR A 509 6.58 -8.72 15.07
C TYR A 509 5.45 -8.04 15.81
N TRP A 510 5.70 -6.82 16.29
CA TRP A 510 4.74 -6.04 17.05
C TRP A 510 4.99 -4.54 16.90
N ILE A 511 4.02 -3.71 17.28
CA ILE A 511 4.11 -2.26 17.08
C ILE A 511 4.28 -1.54 18.41
N ARG A 512 5.23 -0.61 18.43
CA ARG A 512 5.43 0.36 19.50
C ARG A 512 5.57 1.75 18.90
N GLN A 513 4.71 2.69 19.32
CA GLN A 513 4.72 4.08 18.84
C GLN A 513 4.80 4.17 17.30
N GLN A 514 3.94 3.40 16.58
CA GLN A 514 3.83 3.34 15.12
C GLN A 514 5.03 2.72 14.39
N THR A 515 6.06 2.30 15.09
CA THR A 515 7.19 1.59 14.51
C THR A 515 6.96 0.09 14.62
N LEU A 516 7.07 -0.63 13.51
CA LEU A 516 7.09 -2.08 13.51
C LEU A 516 8.44 -2.57 14.04
N LEU A 517 8.38 -3.34 15.09
CA LEU A 517 9.53 -3.99 15.70
C LEU A 517 9.48 -5.50 15.40
N ALA A 518 10.64 -6.08 15.20
CA ALA A 518 10.86 -7.52 15.14
C ALA A 518 11.77 -7.91 16.31
N GLN A 519 11.40 -8.95 17.04
CA GLN A 519 12.17 -9.42 18.18
C GLN A 519 12.36 -10.93 18.11
N PRO A 520 13.58 -11.45 18.24
CA PRO A 520 13.84 -12.88 18.25
C PRO A 520 12.99 -13.58 19.31
N PHE A 521 12.33 -14.67 18.93
CA PHE A 521 11.37 -15.36 19.79
C PHE A 521 11.63 -16.87 19.86
N ASP A 522 11.83 -17.38 21.09
CA ASP A 522 11.93 -18.80 21.36
C ASP A 522 10.55 -19.40 21.60
N THR A 523 10.07 -20.16 20.61
CA THR A 523 8.77 -20.84 20.68
C THR A 523 8.74 -22.02 21.65
N THR A 524 9.91 -22.54 22.09
CA THR A 524 10.02 -23.66 23.03
C THR A 524 9.78 -23.20 24.46
N HIS A 525 10.40 -22.06 24.82
CA HIS A 525 10.29 -21.50 26.17
C HIS A 525 9.23 -20.38 26.24
N ALA A 526 8.59 -20.03 25.12
CA ALA A 526 7.58 -18.98 25.04
C ALA A 526 8.09 -17.59 25.50
N GLN A 527 9.32 -17.23 25.11
CA GLN A 527 9.95 -15.99 25.54
C GLN A 527 10.80 -15.34 24.44
N PHE A 528 11.06 -14.06 24.59
CA PHE A 528 12.01 -13.36 23.72
C PHE A 528 13.44 -13.83 24.00
N SER A 529 14.21 -14.01 22.93
CA SER A 529 15.62 -14.47 22.99
C SER A 529 16.62 -13.40 22.55
N GLY A 530 16.19 -12.15 22.32
CA GLY A 530 17.03 -11.04 21.90
C GLY A 530 16.31 -9.71 22.01
N GLU A 531 17.00 -8.65 21.61
CA GLU A 531 16.45 -7.30 21.62
C GLU A 531 15.49 -7.05 20.45
N ALA A 532 14.52 -6.13 20.66
CA ALA A 532 13.62 -5.70 19.64
C ALA A 532 14.32 -4.71 18.70
N VAL A 533 14.25 -4.96 17.39
CA VAL A 533 14.86 -4.13 16.35
C VAL A 533 13.78 -3.57 15.42
N PRO A 534 13.90 -2.31 14.99
CA PRO A 534 12.94 -1.73 14.05
C PRO A 534 13.11 -2.35 12.65
N VAL A 535 11.98 -2.66 12.01
CA VAL A 535 11.96 -3.03 10.59
C VAL A 535 12.16 -1.75 9.76
N PRO A 536 13.21 -1.65 8.94
CA PRO A 536 13.53 -0.43 8.20
C PRO A 536 12.37 0.05 7.33
N GLY A 537 12.06 1.35 7.37
CA GLY A 537 11.00 1.97 6.57
C GLY A 537 9.56 1.58 6.97
N ALA A 538 9.36 0.70 7.94
CA ALA A 538 8.04 0.27 8.39
C ALA A 538 7.47 1.19 9.48
N TYR A 539 7.20 2.43 9.10
CA TYR A 539 6.35 3.34 9.88
C TYR A 539 4.90 3.06 9.49
N ILE A 540 4.18 2.38 10.38
CA ILE A 540 2.82 1.95 10.11
C ILE A 540 1.85 3.02 10.58
N VAL A 541 1.25 3.67 9.64
CA VAL A 541 0.33 4.79 9.87
C VAL A 541 -1.11 4.31 10.09
N ALA A 542 -1.51 3.24 9.44
CA ALA A 542 -2.87 2.71 9.54
C ALA A 542 -3.06 1.88 10.81
N LEU A 543 -3.16 2.56 11.95
CA LEU A 543 -3.55 1.95 13.21
C LEU A 543 -5.07 1.90 13.31
N ALA A 544 -5.62 0.74 13.63
CA ALA A 544 -7.01 0.60 14.03
C ALA A 544 -7.07 0.15 15.50
N PRO A 545 -6.82 1.06 16.47
CA PRO A 545 -6.72 0.70 17.88
C PRO A 545 -7.99 0.02 18.42
N GLY A 546 -9.15 0.44 17.92
CA GLY A 546 -10.41 -0.20 18.23
C GLY A 546 -10.52 -1.65 17.81
N PHE A 547 -9.85 -2.01 16.72
CA PHE A 547 -9.73 -3.39 16.27
C PHE A 547 -8.60 -4.14 16.96
N GLY A 548 -7.61 -3.43 17.55
CA GLY A 548 -6.38 -4.02 18.06
C GLY A 548 -5.50 -4.56 16.93
N ARG A 549 -5.52 -3.92 15.76
CA ARG A 549 -4.80 -4.35 14.56
C ARG A 549 -4.05 -3.19 13.90
N SER A 550 -3.00 -3.56 13.20
CA SER A 550 -2.24 -2.69 12.31
C SER A 550 -2.16 -3.30 10.92
N SER A 551 -1.93 -2.46 9.93
CA SER A 551 -1.85 -2.89 8.53
C SER A 551 -0.48 -3.50 8.21
N PHE A 552 -0.17 -4.67 8.79
CA PHE A 552 1.00 -5.44 8.40
C PHE A 552 0.73 -6.95 8.47
N SER A 553 1.53 -7.72 7.74
CA SER A 553 1.59 -9.17 7.77
C SER A 553 2.99 -9.65 7.40
N VAL A 554 3.33 -10.87 7.76
CA VAL A 554 4.67 -11.43 7.58
C VAL A 554 4.55 -12.84 7.02
N SER A 555 5.42 -13.19 6.07
CA SER A 555 5.53 -14.54 5.49
C SER A 555 6.46 -15.44 6.31
N ASN A 556 6.51 -16.73 5.95
CA ASN A 556 7.39 -17.68 6.64
C ASN A 556 8.88 -17.43 6.36
N ASP A 557 9.23 -16.74 5.27
CA ASP A 557 10.59 -16.35 4.93
C ASP A 557 10.99 -14.96 5.52
N GLY A 558 10.14 -14.38 6.38
CA GLY A 558 10.40 -13.10 7.03
C GLY A 558 10.12 -11.87 6.16
N THR A 559 9.58 -12.02 4.95
CA THR A 559 9.15 -10.89 4.14
C THR A 559 8.01 -10.14 4.83
N VAL A 560 8.15 -8.84 5.01
CA VAL A 560 7.16 -7.99 5.69
C VAL A 560 6.35 -7.20 4.66
N PHE A 561 5.03 -7.31 4.76
CA PHE A 561 4.08 -6.55 3.94
C PHE A 561 3.28 -5.61 4.84
N PHE A 562 3.36 -4.30 4.59
CA PHE A 562 2.77 -3.30 5.48
C PHE A 562 2.18 -2.11 4.72
N GLY A 563 1.16 -1.52 5.34
CA GLY A 563 0.53 -0.30 4.83
C GLY A 563 1.22 0.95 5.33
N THR A 564 1.52 1.87 4.42
CA THR A 564 2.00 3.21 4.71
C THR A 564 1.03 4.24 4.11
N GLY A 565 0.91 5.39 4.72
CA GLY A 565 0.03 6.46 4.25
C GLY A 565 -0.30 7.43 5.38
N SER A 566 -0.93 8.54 5.09
CA SER A 566 -1.39 9.47 6.11
C SER A 566 -2.69 8.94 6.72
N ASP A 567 -2.74 8.80 8.05
CA ASP A 567 -3.96 8.57 8.84
C ASP A 567 -4.61 9.90 9.27
N ARG A 568 -4.13 11.02 8.71
CA ARG A 568 -4.63 12.33 9.06
C ARG A 568 -5.80 12.74 8.18
N TYR A 569 -6.81 13.22 8.84
CA TYR A 569 -8.01 13.80 8.24
C TYR A 569 -8.05 15.30 8.51
N GLN A 570 -8.61 16.04 7.58
CA GLN A 570 -8.97 17.43 7.77
C GLN A 570 -10.45 17.52 8.09
N LEU A 571 -10.81 18.11 9.21
CA LEU A 571 -12.20 18.52 9.45
C LEU A 571 -12.58 19.58 8.43
N SER A 572 -13.58 19.30 7.62
CA SER A 572 -13.96 20.12 6.47
C SER A 572 -15.46 20.35 6.42
N TRP A 573 -15.87 21.61 6.30
CA TRP A 573 -17.21 21.95 5.94
C TRP A 573 -17.41 21.80 4.45
N LEU A 574 -18.36 20.97 4.06
CA LEU A 574 -18.74 20.71 2.67
C LEU A 574 -20.17 21.21 2.43
N SER A 575 -20.41 21.76 1.24
CA SER A 575 -21.75 22.07 0.77
C SER A 575 -22.51 20.80 0.36
N ARG A 576 -23.80 20.91 0.07
CA ARG A 576 -24.64 19.77 -0.35
C ARG A 576 -24.19 19.11 -1.66
N ASP A 577 -23.45 19.80 -2.50
CA ASP A 577 -22.84 19.28 -3.72
C ASP A 577 -21.38 18.78 -3.50
N GLY A 578 -20.92 18.71 -2.25
CA GLY A 578 -19.60 18.19 -1.87
C GLY A 578 -18.44 19.16 -2.03
N LYS A 579 -18.69 20.45 -2.38
CA LYS A 579 -17.62 21.45 -2.48
C LYS A 579 -17.10 21.85 -1.09
N LEU A 580 -15.80 21.98 -0.97
CA LEU A 580 -15.14 22.49 0.24
C LEU A 580 -15.53 23.96 0.47
N LEU A 581 -16.11 24.26 1.62
CA LEU A 581 -16.46 25.61 2.06
C LEU A 581 -15.37 26.20 2.96
N SER A 582 -14.91 25.43 3.95
CA SER A 582 -13.82 25.83 4.86
C SER A 582 -13.29 24.59 5.60
N THR A 583 -12.14 24.75 6.22
CA THR A 583 -11.53 23.75 7.10
C THR A 583 -11.61 24.19 8.56
N VAL A 584 -11.52 23.24 9.50
CA VAL A 584 -11.52 23.49 10.93
C VAL A 584 -10.29 22.83 11.55
N GLY A 585 -9.49 23.59 12.29
CA GLY A 585 -8.27 23.12 12.93
C GLY A 585 -7.23 22.60 11.92
N ASP A 586 -6.15 22.05 12.46
CA ASP A 586 -5.10 21.39 11.64
C ASP A 586 -5.50 19.95 11.32
N PRO A 587 -4.95 19.38 10.23
CA PRO A 587 -5.13 17.97 9.94
C PRO A 587 -4.55 17.11 11.05
N ASP A 588 -5.34 16.19 11.58
CA ASP A 588 -4.91 15.27 12.62
C ASP A 588 -5.62 13.91 12.49
N ARG A 589 -5.37 12.99 13.41
CA ARG A 589 -5.94 11.64 13.47
C ARG A 589 -7.36 11.64 14.01
N TYR A 590 -8.23 12.38 13.35
CA TYR A 590 -9.65 12.42 13.69
C TYR A 590 -10.31 11.08 13.34
N VAL A 591 -11.12 10.56 14.26
CA VAL A 591 -11.80 9.26 14.11
C VAL A 591 -13.30 9.43 13.95
N ALA A 592 -13.89 10.37 14.67
CA ALA A 592 -15.33 10.63 14.67
C ALA A 592 -15.61 12.10 14.91
N VAL A 593 -16.79 12.57 14.52
CA VAL A 593 -17.22 13.95 14.72
C VAL A 593 -18.69 14.02 15.12
N ARG A 594 -19.00 14.89 16.09
CA ARG A 594 -20.37 15.22 16.48
C ARG A 594 -20.50 16.69 16.88
N ILE A 595 -21.39 17.41 16.22
CA ILE A 595 -21.65 18.84 16.43
C ILE A 595 -22.50 19.03 17.70
N SER A 596 -22.18 20.03 18.51
CA SER A 596 -22.97 20.41 19.68
C SER A 596 -24.36 20.97 19.28
N PRO A 597 -25.36 20.92 20.18
CA PRO A 597 -26.69 21.45 19.88
C PRO A 597 -26.70 22.92 19.48
N ASP A 598 -25.78 23.74 19.98
CA ASP A 598 -25.65 25.17 19.63
C ASP A 598 -24.86 25.38 18.30
N GLY A 599 -24.26 24.32 17.71
CA GLY A 599 -23.50 24.40 16.49
C GLY A 599 -22.12 25.04 16.62
N LYS A 600 -21.60 25.28 17.85
CA LYS A 600 -20.36 26.01 18.09
C LYS A 600 -19.17 25.13 18.41
N ARG A 601 -19.41 23.94 18.93
CA ARG A 601 -18.39 22.96 19.33
C ARG A 601 -18.61 21.62 18.67
N ILE A 602 -17.60 20.80 18.68
CA ILE A 602 -17.68 19.38 18.32
C ILE A 602 -17.04 18.50 19.38
N ILE A 603 -17.57 17.29 19.54
CA ILE A 603 -16.86 16.18 20.11
C ILE A 603 -16.14 15.48 18.97
N THR A 604 -14.88 15.18 19.16
CA THR A 604 -14.08 14.36 18.23
C THR A 604 -13.21 13.38 19.02
N VAL A 605 -12.73 12.35 18.36
CA VAL A 605 -11.72 11.45 18.91
C VAL A 605 -10.41 11.71 18.19
N LEU A 606 -9.36 11.97 18.96
CA LEU A 606 -8.00 12.15 18.48
C LEU A 606 -7.09 11.11 19.12
N ALA A 607 -6.23 10.49 18.32
CA ALA A 607 -5.18 9.63 18.83
C ALA A 607 -3.91 10.45 19.15
N ASP A 608 -3.30 10.19 20.31
CA ASP A 608 -2.01 10.79 20.68
C ASP A 608 -0.85 10.24 19.82
N SER A 609 0.37 10.69 20.06
CA SER A 609 1.58 10.23 19.33
C SER A 609 1.87 8.73 19.54
N SER A 610 1.32 8.14 20.60
CA SER A 610 1.41 6.70 20.89
C SER A 610 0.28 5.87 20.24
N GLY A 611 -0.68 6.56 19.58
CA GLY A 611 -1.85 5.92 18.96
C GLY A 611 -2.99 5.67 19.96
N ASN A 612 -2.91 6.17 21.21
CA ASN A 612 -3.99 6.05 22.17
C ASN A 612 -5.05 7.11 21.87
N PRO A 613 -6.29 6.73 21.57
CA PRO A 613 -7.36 7.68 21.29
C PRO A 613 -7.98 8.19 22.58
N ASP A 614 -8.35 9.48 22.55
CA ASP A 614 -9.17 10.11 23.60
C ASP A 614 -10.25 10.99 22.98
N THR A 615 -11.25 11.29 23.80
CA THR A 615 -12.31 12.23 23.44
C THR A 615 -11.85 13.66 23.66
N TRP A 616 -12.04 14.48 22.65
CA TRP A 616 -11.65 15.90 22.64
C TRP A 616 -12.84 16.77 22.30
N LEU A 617 -12.81 17.98 22.84
CA LEU A 617 -13.70 19.08 22.48
C LEU A 617 -12.95 20.05 21.58
N LEU A 618 -13.59 20.53 20.53
CA LEU A 618 -13.01 21.50 19.60
C LEU A 618 -14.01 22.61 19.34
N GLU A 619 -13.57 23.86 19.54
CA GLU A 619 -14.37 25.04 19.17
C GLU A 619 -14.29 25.26 17.66
N LEU A 620 -15.43 25.23 16.97
CA LEU A 620 -15.48 25.36 15.50
C LEU A 620 -14.96 26.71 14.99
N ALA A 621 -15.07 27.77 15.77
CA ALA A 621 -14.61 29.11 15.38
C ALA A 621 -13.08 29.27 15.45
N ARG A 622 -12.42 28.55 16.36
CA ARG A 622 -10.99 28.67 16.61
C ARG A 622 -10.17 27.47 16.18
N GLY A 623 -10.81 26.31 16.05
CA GLY A 623 -10.13 25.07 15.69
C GLY A 623 -9.18 24.52 16.77
N ILE A 624 -9.28 25.01 18.02
CA ILE A 624 -8.38 24.62 19.12
C ILE A 624 -9.01 23.44 19.87
N PRO A 625 -8.32 22.26 19.92
CA PRO A 625 -8.80 21.11 20.65
C PRO A 625 -8.46 21.21 22.15
N SER A 626 -9.39 20.78 23.01
CA SER A 626 -9.18 20.55 24.43
C SER A 626 -9.53 19.12 24.80
N ARG A 627 -8.62 18.43 25.51
CA ARG A 627 -8.79 17.03 25.87
C ARG A 627 -9.84 16.87 26.96
N LEU A 628 -10.85 16.02 26.72
CA LEU A 628 -11.92 15.75 27.66
C LEU A 628 -11.66 14.52 28.52
N THR A 629 -11.12 13.45 27.92
CA THR A 629 -10.78 12.17 28.60
C THR A 629 -9.28 11.94 28.63
N PHE A 630 -8.82 11.12 29.59
CA PHE A 630 -7.39 10.81 29.82
C PHE A 630 -7.17 9.29 30.00
N SER A 631 -8.13 8.50 29.58
CA SER A 631 -8.13 7.04 29.81
C SER A 631 -7.43 6.24 28.70
N GLY A 632 -6.95 6.91 27.64
CA GLY A 632 -6.37 6.24 26.47
C GLY A 632 -7.39 5.39 25.72
N SER A 633 -8.66 5.77 25.74
CA SER A 633 -9.77 4.95 25.27
C SER A 633 -10.57 5.65 24.19
N PHE A 634 -11.12 4.85 23.30
CA PHE A 634 -11.82 5.26 22.10
C PHE A 634 -13.33 5.29 22.36
N GLY A 635 -13.92 6.47 22.51
CA GLY A 635 -15.36 6.59 22.67
C GLY A 635 -15.97 7.71 21.84
N THR A 636 -17.03 7.42 21.08
CA THR A 636 -17.89 8.47 20.52
C THR A 636 -18.81 8.98 21.62
N GLY A 637 -19.00 10.31 21.69
CA GLY A 637 -19.86 10.95 22.67
C GLY A 637 -21.22 11.38 22.12
N ALA A 638 -22.16 11.64 23.00
CA ALA A 638 -23.43 12.30 22.71
C ALA A 638 -23.58 13.53 23.59
N TRP A 639 -24.05 14.62 23.02
CA TRP A 639 -24.34 15.86 23.74
C TRP A 639 -25.67 15.76 24.46
N SER A 640 -25.76 16.29 25.69
CA SER A 640 -27.04 16.61 26.27
C SER A 640 -27.76 17.69 25.44
N PRO A 641 -29.10 17.77 25.45
CA PRO A 641 -29.85 18.73 24.65
C PRO A 641 -29.48 20.21 24.92
N ASP A 642 -29.09 20.52 26.16
CA ASP A 642 -28.62 21.81 26.58
C ASP A 642 -27.14 22.10 26.22
N GLY A 643 -26.40 21.08 25.73
CA GLY A 643 -24.99 21.19 25.37
C GLY A 643 -24.03 21.39 26.58
N GLN A 644 -24.48 21.15 27.83
CA GLN A 644 -23.66 21.33 29.02
C GLN A 644 -22.99 20.04 29.49
N ARG A 645 -23.49 18.87 29.05
CA ARG A 645 -22.99 17.57 29.43
C ARG A 645 -22.68 16.70 28.17
N ILE A 646 -21.79 15.78 28.36
CA ILE A 646 -21.41 14.79 27.32
C ILE A 646 -21.47 13.41 27.95
N ALA A 647 -22.27 12.54 27.38
CA ALA A 647 -22.19 11.12 27.66
C ALA A 647 -21.25 10.45 26.64
N TYR A 648 -20.51 9.40 27.06
CA TYR A 648 -19.61 8.66 26.21
C TYR A 648 -19.37 7.24 26.74
N HIS A 649 -18.78 6.43 25.90
CA HIS A 649 -18.32 5.08 26.25
C HIS A 649 -16.85 4.94 25.90
N LEU A 650 -16.17 4.03 26.58
CA LEU A 650 -14.84 3.62 26.22
C LEU A 650 -14.94 2.38 25.31
N LEU A 651 -14.08 2.27 24.32
CA LEU A 651 -14.20 1.20 23.34
C LEU A 651 -14.11 -0.18 24.02
N ASN A 652 -15.03 -1.08 23.64
CA ASN A 652 -15.20 -2.42 24.20
C ASN A 652 -15.43 -2.46 25.72
N ASN A 653 -15.88 -1.37 26.32
CA ASN A 653 -16.20 -1.28 27.73
C ASN A 653 -17.67 -1.66 28.01
N THR A 654 -17.94 -2.01 29.26
CA THR A 654 -19.26 -2.35 29.77
C THR A 654 -19.96 -1.16 30.43
N LYS A 655 -19.39 0.04 30.38
CA LYS A 655 -19.83 1.25 31.06
C LYS A 655 -20.17 2.38 30.10
N LEU A 656 -21.14 3.20 30.50
CA LEU A 656 -21.36 4.54 29.96
C LEU A 656 -21.00 5.56 31.03
N PHE A 657 -20.38 6.63 30.58
CA PHE A 657 -19.92 7.74 31.44
C PHE A 657 -20.56 9.06 31.03
N GLU A 658 -20.63 9.97 31.98
CA GLU A 658 -21.08 11.35 31.79
C GLU A 658 -20.05 12.31 32.35
N LYS A 659 -19.82 13.46 31.68
CA LYS A 659 -18.93 14.52 32.12
C LYS A 659 -19.44 15.90 31.68
N SER A 660 -19.06 16.95 32.43
CA SER A 660 -19.34 18.32 32.01
C SER A 660 -18.61 18.70 30.74
N ALA A 661 -19.30 19.33 29.80
CA ALA A 661 -18.74 19.87 28.56
C ALA A 661 -17.79 21.06 28.75
N SER A 662 -17.62 21.55 29.96
CA SER A 662 -16.59 22.54 30.32
C SER A 662 -15.21 21.90 30.51
N GLY A 663 -15.13 20.56 30.51
CA GLY A 663 -13.91 19.81 30.80
C GLY A 663 -13.59 19.65 32.29
N GLY A 664 -14.27 20.41 33.16
CA GLY A 664 -14.15 20.31 34.62
C GLY A 664 -15.07 19.23 35.21
N GLY A 665 -14.87 18.93 36.49
CA GLY A 665 -15.67 17.95 37.23
C GLY A 665 -15.15 16.51 37.09
N GLN A 666 -15.69 15.62 37.91
CA GLN A 666 -15.38 14.19 37.89
C GLN A 666 -16.24 13.49 36.84
N GLU A 667 -15.72 12.42 36.34
CA GLU A 667 -16.42 11.48 35.47
C GLU A 667 -17.42 10.67 36.30
N GLU A 668 -18.67 10.61 35.85
CA GLU A 668 -19.73 9.86 36.51
C GLU A 668 -20.07 8.62 35.64
N THR A 669 -20.12 7.44 36.27
CA THR A 669 -20.62 6.24 35.61
C THR A 669 -22.15 6.24 35.64
N VAL A 670 -22.80 6.38 34.47
CA VAL A 670 -24.26 6.41 34.38
C VAL A 670 -24.88 5.04 34.08
N LEU A 671 -24.07 4.11 33.56
CA LEU A 671 -24.47 2.71 33.32
C LEU A 671 -23.31 1.77 33.57
N GLN A 672 -23.58 0.66 34.25
CA GLN A 672 -22.70 -0.52 34.31
C GLN A 672 -23.49 -1.73 33.80
N SER A 673 -23.04 -2.30 32.67
CA SER A 673 -23.65 -3.48 32.01
C SER A 673 -22.80 -4.74 32.28
N GLN A 674 -23.36 -5.90 31.97
CA GLN A 674 -22.65 -7.18 31.92
C GLN A 674 -21.98 -7.43 30.54
N SER A 675 -22.36 -6.65 29.53
CA SER A 675 -21.93 -6.79 28.15
C SER A 675 -21.38 -5.45 27.64
N THR A 676 -20.58 -5.52 26.56
CA THR A 676 -20.05 -4.34 25.91
C THR A 676 -21.18 -3.42 25.42
N VAL A 677 -21.05 -2.13 25.69
CA VAL A 677 -22.03 -1.10 25.34
C VAL A 677 -21.39 -0.02 24.46
N TYR A 678 -22.17 0.51 23.52
CA TYR A 678 -21.79 1.61 22.63
C TYR A 678 -22.88 2.69 22.68
N LEU A 679 -22.54 3.86 23.17
CA LEU A 679 -23.48 4.98 23.18
C LEU A 679 -23.80 5.40 21.75
N ASN A 680 -25.11 5.58 21.46
CA ASN A 680 -25.56 6.02 20.14
C ASN A 680 -26.05 7.47 20.18
N ASP A 681 -26.93 7.82 21.12
CA ASP A 681 -27.54 9.13 21.17
C ASP A 681 -28.04 9.52 22.56
N TRP A 682 -28.36 10.81 22.72
CA TRP A 682 -29.08 11.39 23.84
C TRP A 682 -30.38 11.98 23.31
N SER A 683 -31.54 11.57 23.82
CA SER A 683 -32.82 12.05 23.34
C SER A 683 -32.99 13.56 23.58
N SER A 684 -33.58 14.27 22.62
CA SER A 684 -33.73 15.74 22.67
C SER A 684 -34.62 16.27 23.81
N ASP A 685 -35.40 15.40 24.43
CA ASP A 685 -36.25 15.68 25.59
C ASP A 685 -35.57 15.40 26.95
N ASP A 686 -34.24 15.09 26.92
CA ASP A 686 -33.40 14.78 28.10
C ASP A 686 -33.89 13.57 28.93
N ARG A 687 -34.67 12.63 28.32
CA ARG A 687 -35.24 11.51 29.07
C ARG A 687 -34.46 10.23 28.95
N PHE A 688 -33.73 10.01 27.84
CA PHE A 688 -33.08 8.74 27.56
C PHE A 688 -31.68 8.90 26.95
N LEU A 689 -30.76 8.01 27.36
CA LEU A 689 -29.62 7.65 26.54
C LEU A 689 -29.99 6.42 25.70
N VAL A 690 -29.69 6.46 24.40
CA VAL A 690 -29.82 5.34 23.50
C VAL A 690 -28.46 4.71 23.30
N TYR A 691 -28.37 3.40 23.46
CA TYR A 691 -27.10 2.69 23.31
C TYR A 691 -27.30 1.31 22.66
N THR A 692 -26.25 0.83 22.02
CA THR A 692 -26.18 -0.55 21.52
C THR A 692 -25.51 -1.41 22.57
N GLN A 693 -26.10 -2.55 22.91
CA GLN A 693 -25.49 -3.58 23.77
C GLN A 693 -25.23 -4.84 22.94
N LEU A 694 -24.07 -5.46 23.13
CA LEU A 694 -23.78 -6.74 22.50
C LEU A 694 -24.39 -7.87 23.31
N SER A 695 -25.17 -8.73 22.65
CA SER A 695 -25.66 -9.97 23.25
C SER A 695 -24.50 -10.95 23.50
N PRO A 696 -24.68 -12.01 24.30
CA PRO A 696 -23.67 -13.07 24.48
C PRO A 696 -23.26 -13.74 23.16
N GLU A 697 -24.15 -13.78 22.16
CA GLU A 697 -23.89 -14.31 20.81
C GLU A 697 -23.18 -13.28 19.91
N GLY A 698 -22.91 -12.07 20.42
CA GLY A 698 -22.23 -10.99 19.71
C GLY A 698 -23.11 -10.17 18.79
N ARG A 699 -24.43 -10.28 18.90
CA ARG A 699 -25.38 -9.44 18.15
C ARG A 699 -25.55 -8.07 18.79
N SER A 700 -25.79 -7.08 17.96
CA SER A 700 -26.06 -5.70 18.38
C SER A 700 -27.55 -5.53 18.68
N GLU A 701 -27.90 -5.10 19.89
CA GLU A 701 -29.27 -4.84 20.33
C GLU A 701 -29.40 -3.37 20.76
N LEU A 702 -30.52 -2.70 20.44
CA LEU A 702 -30.76 -1.33 20.89
C LEU A 702 -31.46 -1.29 22.23
N TRP A 703 -30.92 -0.48 23.14
CA TRP A 703 -31.39 -0.32 24.50
C TRP A 703 -31.56 1.16 24.86
N LEU A 704 -32.45 1.44 25.82
CA LEU A 704 -32.73 2.74 26.39
C LEU A 704 -32.34 2.76 27.86
N LEU A 705 -31.57 3.78 28.27
CA LEU A 705 -31.34 4.09 29.66
C LEU A 705 -32.16 5.32 30.04
N PRO A 706 -33.21 5.20 30.86
CA PRO A 706 -33.90 6.37 31.42
C PRO A 706 -32.96 7.20 32.29
N LEU A 707 -32.99 8.54 32.15
CA LEU A 707 -32.16 9.47 32.93
C LEU A 707 -32.82 9.92 34.24
N SER A 708 -34.07 9.54 34.44
CA SER A 708 -34.82 9.79 35.66
C SER A 708 -35.46 8.52 36.21
N GLY A 709 -35.88 8.50 37.45
CA GLY A 709 -36.43 7.35 38.15
C GLY A 709 -35.37 6.32 38.51
N ASP A 710 -35.66 5.03 38.35
CA ASP A 710 -34.80 3.91 38.76
C ASP A 710 -33.57 3.74 37.87
N ARG A 711 -33.43 4.52 36.79
CA ARG A 711 -32.38 4.41 35.77
C ARG A 711 -32.13 2.97 35.29
N LYS A 712 -33.19 2.17 35.23
CA LYS A 712 -33.09 0.79 34.79
C LYS A 712 -33.18 0.69 33.28
N SER A 713 -32.17 0.09 32.65
CA SER A 713 -32.14 -0.12 31.21
C SER A 713 -33.27 -0.96 30.69
N LEU A 714 -33.84 -0.56 29.56
CA LEU A 714 -34.96 -1.19 28.89
C LEU A 714 -34.52 -1.61 27.48
N PRO A 715 -34.77 -2.86 27.05
CA PRO A 715 -34.56 -3.24 25.66
C PRO A 715 -35.55 -2.47 24.78
N PHE A 716 -35.00 -1.81 23.71
CA PHE A 716 -35.83 -1.15 22.70
C PHE A 716 -36.11 -2.08 21.52
N LEU A 717 -35.04 -2.69 20.96
CA LEU A 717 -35.10 -3.69 19.92
C LEU A 717 -34.22 -4.89 20.28
N LYS A 718 -34.84 -6.07 20.26
CA LYS A 718 -34.21 -7.36 20.52
C LYS A 718 -34.86 -8.41 19.60
N SER A 719 -34.65 -8.25 18.29
CA SER A 719 -35.37 -9.02 17.27
C SER A 719 -34.64 -10.26 16.79
N GLY A 720 -33.38 -10.45 17.17
CA GLY A 720 -32.49 -11.51 16.66
C GLY A 720 -31.68 -11.10 15.43
N TYR A 721 -31.84 -9.87 14.96
CA TYR A 721 -31.01 -9.21 13.97
C TYR A 721 -30.02 -8.26 14.66
N ASN A 722 -29.07 -7.68 13.90
CA ASN A 722 -28.22 -6.63 14.41
C ASN A 722 -28.92 -5.27 14.29
N GLU A 723 -29.20 -4.62 15.42
CA GLU A 723 -29.75 -3.27 15.46
C GLU A 723 -28.77 -2.35 16.19
N PHE A 724 -28.34 -1.26 15.55
CA PHE A 724 -27.32 -0.37 16.06
C PHE A 724 -27.41 1.04 15.48
N GLN A 725 -26.58 1.97 15.99
CA GLN A 725 -26.50 3.36 15.53
C GLN A 725 -27.83 4.12 15.65
N GLY A 726 -28.59 3.86 16.75
CA GLY A 726 -29.87 4.53 16.99
C GLY A 726 -29.70 6.04 17.16
N GLN A 727 -30.48 6.84 16.41
CA GLN A 727 -30.50 8.30 16.43
C GLN A 727 -31.92 8.78 16.64
N VAL A 728 -32.19 9.46 17.77
CA VAL A 728 -33.50 9.99 18.11
C VAL A 728 -33.82 11.22 17.28
N SER A 729 -35.03 11.32 16.79
CA SER A 729 -35.50 12.53 16.07
C SER A 729 -35.51 13.77 17.00
N PRO A 730 -35.37 14.99 16.44
CA PRO A 730 -35.37 16.21 17.24
C PRO A 730 -36.64 16.43 18.09
N ASP A 731 -37.78 15.85 17.71
CA ASP A 731 -39.04 15.89 18.45
C ASP A 731 -39.21 14.73 19.44
N SER A 732 -38.21 13.86 19.57
CA SER A 732 -38.16 12.68 20.44
C SER A 732 -39.34 11.70 20.24
N LYS A 733 -39.91 11.65 19.02
CA LYS A 733 -41.02 10.74 18.67
C LYS A 733 -40.61 9.57 17.82
N TRP A 734 -39.45 9.63 17.21
CA TRP A 734 -38.94 8.66 16.24
C TRP A 734 -37.47 8.34 16.52
N ILE A 735 -37.06 7.15 16.11
CA ILE A 735 -35.62 6.76 16.11
C ILE A 735 -35.26 6.20 14.75
N ALA A 736 -34.20 6.71 14.17
CA ALA A 736 -33.55 6.11 13.01
C ALA A 736 -32.44 5.16 13.48
N TYR A 737 -32.32 4.00 12.88
CA TYR A 737 -31.30 3.02 13.25
C TYR A 737 -30.91 2.14 12.05
N THR A 738 -29.77 1.46 12.16
CA THR A 738 -29.32 0.47 11.18
C THR A 738 -29.75 -0.92 11.62
N SER A 739 -30.32 -1.71 10.68
CA SER A 739 -30.62 -3.13 10.91
C SER A 739 -30.26 -3.97 9.68
N ASP A 740 -29.87 -5.23 9.92
CA ASP A 740 -29.56 -6.22 8.87
C ASP A 740 -30.72 -7.21 8.61
N GLU A 741 -31.92 -6.95 9.10
CA GLU A 741 -33.10 -7.83 8.95
C GLU A 741 -33.49 -8.10 7.50
N SER A 742 -33.16 -7.21 6.57
CA SER A 742 -33.35 -7.39 5.12
C SER A 742 -32.24 -8.23 4.43
N GLY A 743 -31.30 -8.79 5.20
CA GLY A 743 -30.14 -9.50 4.71
C GLY A 743 -28.93 -8.61 4.43
N ARG A 744 -29.04 -7.30 4.63
CA ARG A 744 -27.95 -6.30 4.57
C ARG A 744 -28.28 -5.12 5.48
N SER A 745 -27.25 -4.30 5.80
CA SER A 745 -27.47 -3.09 6.61
C SER A 745 -28.32 -2.07 5.86
N GLU A 746 -29.47 -1.72 6.43
CA GLU A 746 -30.41 -0.71 5.92
C GLU A 746 -30.82 0.25 7.05
N ILE A 747 -31.24 1.46 6.68
CA ILE A 747 -31.79 2.44 7.62
C ILE A 747 -33.29 2.24 7.80
N TYR A 748 -33.67 2.07 9.05
CA TYR A 748 -35.06 2.04 9.47
C TYR A 748 -35.38 3.24 10.35
N VAL A 749 -36.64 3.68 10.31
CA VAL A 749 -37.19 4.65 11.26
C VAL A 749 -38.36 4.00 11.96
N GLN A 750 -38.47 4.17 13.28
CA GLN A 750 -39.50 3.58 14.09
C GLN A 750 -39.97 4.56 15.15
N SER A 751 -41.20 4.38 15.68
CA SER A 751 -41.72 5.19 16.80
C SER A 751 -40.87 5.01 18.07
N PHE A 752 -40.74 6.09 18.85
CA PHE A 752 -39.94 6.18 20.06
C PHE A 752 -40.71 6.91 21.17
N PRO A 753 -40.57 6.56 22.47
CA PRO A 753 -39.68 5.53 23.03
C PRO A 753 -40.27 4.12 23.00
N ALA A 754 -41.52 3.96 22.61
CA ALA A 754 -42.12 2.66 22.45
C ALA A 754 -42.07 2.22 20.99
N ALA A 755 -41.55 1.02 20.75
CA ALA A 755 -41.48 0.44 19.42
C ALA A 755 -42.92 0.23 18.84
N GLY A 756 -43.13 0.71 17.61
CA GLY A 756 -44.46 0.67 16.94
C GLY A 756 -44.29 0.75 15.42
N ALA A 757 -44.93 1.73 14.80
CA ALA A 757 -44.83 1.94 13.36
C ALA A 757 -43.38 2.01 12.87
N LYS A 758 -43.04 1.26 11.82
CA LYS A 758 -41.67 1.08 11.28
C LYS A 758 -41.64 1.28 9.77
N TRP A 759 -40.64 1.94 9.29
CA TRP A 759 -40.42 2.20 7.86
C TRP A 759 -38.99 1.87 7.47
N LEU A 760 -38.79 1.24 6.30
CA LEU A 760 -37.52 1.14 5.60
C LEU A 760 -37.29 2.46 4.85
N VAL A 761 -36.18 3.13 5.09
CA VAL A 761 -35.88 4.45 4.54
C VAL A 761 -34.81 4.38 3.45
N SER A 762 -33.76 3.58 3.63
CA SER A 762 -32.72 3.41 2.61
C SER A 762 -33.16 2.47 1.48
N ASN A 763 -32.54 2.62 0.32
CA ASN A 763 -32.76 1.76 -0.83
C ASN A 763 -31.39 1.34 -1.36
N GLY A 764 -31.02 0.07 -1.17
CA GLY A 764 -29.72 -0.45 -1.58
C GLY A 764 -28.65 -0.43 -0.49
N GLY A 765 -29.07 -0.34 0.77
CA GLY A 765 -28.20 -0.34 1.94
C GLY A 765 -27.92 1.05 2.51
N GLY A 766 -27.66 1.10 3.81
CA GLY A 766 -27.34 2.35 4.51
C GLY A 766 -26.93 2.16 5.95
N ASN A 767 -26.17 3.11 6.48
CA ASN A 767 -25.71 3.19 7.87
C ASN A 767 -25.43 4.65 8.27
N PHE A 768 -25.12 4.89 9.55
CA PHE A 768 -24.72 6.19 10.09
C PHE A 768 -25.75 7.30 9.85
N ALA A 769 -27.02 7.06 10.22
CA ALA A 769 -28.09 8.04 10.08
C ALA A 769 -27.87 9.31 10.91
N ARG A 770 -28.26 10.48 10.36
CA ARG A 770 -28.26 11.78 11.04
C ARG A 770 -29.51 12.57 10.68
N TRP A 771 -30.27 12.98 11.69
CA TRP A 771 -31.40 13.88 11.50
C TRP A 771 -30.97 15.32 11.27
N ARG A 772 -31.61 16.01 10.33
CA ARG A 772 -31.57 17.48 10.34
C ARG A 772 -32.29 17.98 11.59
N ARG A 773 -31.84 19.11 12.15
CA ARG A 773 -32.35 19.63 13.45
C ARG A 773 -33.86 19.91 13.48
N ASP A 774 -34.48 20.22 12.34
CA ASP A 774 -35.93 20.43 12.25
C ASP A 774 -36.74 19.15 11.96
N GLY A 775 -36.10 18.00 11.88
CA GLY A 775 -36.68 16.70 11.61
C GLY A 775 -37.20 16.49 10.19
N LYS A 776 -36.98 17.45 9.26
CA LYS A 776 -37.51 17.39 7.89
C LYS A 776 -36.66 16.60 6.92
N GLU A 777 -35.45 16.23 7.30
CA GLU A 777 -34.56 15.42 6.49
C GLU A 777 -33.79 14.43 7.36
N LEU A 778 -33.50 13.28 6.78
CA LEU A 778 -32.60 12.26 7.32
C LEU A 778 -31.47 12.03 6.34
N PHE A 779 -30.25 12.19 6.83
CA PHE A 779 -29.04 11.88 6.09
C PHE A 779 -28.54 10.51 6.48
N TYR A 780 -27.93 9.76 5.56
CA TYR A 780 -27.28 8.49 5.86
C TYR A 780 -26.18 8.19 4.82
N ARG A 781 -25.22 7.36 5.18
CA ARG A 781 -24.19 6.88 4.25
C ARG A 781 -24.68 5.60 3.59
N ALA A 782 -24.77 5.60 2.26
CA ALA A 782 -25.01 4.39 1.47
C ALA A 782 -23.79 3.46 1.50
N LEU A 783 -23.97 2.18 1.20
CA LEU A 783 -22.88 1.20 1.19
C LEU A 783 -21.82 1.50 0.13
N ASP A 784 -22.18 2.22 -0.96
CA ASP A 784 -21.22 2.70 -1.97
C ASP A 784 -20.43 3.94 -1.55
N GLY A 785 -20.58 4.42 -0.31
CA GLY A 785 -19.87 5.56 0.26
C GLY A 785 -20.47 6.92 0.00
N LYS A 786 -21.60 7.03 -0.68
CA LYS A 786 -22.29 8.30 -0.89
C LYS A 786 -23.10 8.72 0.33
N LEU A 787 -23.05 10.01 0.65
CA LEU A 787 -24.00 10.62 1.57
C LEU A 787 -25.34 10.77 0.85
N MET A 788 -26.39 10.22 1.45
CA MET A 788 -27.76 10.28 0.95
C MET A 788 -28.58 11.21 1.82
N VAL A 789 -29.60 11.80 1.26
CA VAL A 789 -30.60 12.59 2.00
C VAL A 789 -32.01 12.17 1.61
N VAL A 790 -32.89 12.05 2.62
CA VAL A 790 -34.30 11.74 2.45
C VAL A 790 -35.14 12.83 3.09
N SER A 791 -36.06 13.41 2.34
CA SER A 791 -37.04 14.36 2.90
C SER A 791 -38.10 13.64 3.72
N ILE A 792 -38.53 14.26 4.82
CA ILE A 792 -39.51 13.69 5.75
C ILE A 792 -40.63 14.70 5.94
N ARG A 793 -41.86 14.21 5.90
CA ARG A 793 -43.07 14.95 6.20
C ARG A 793 -43.93 14.22 7.24
N ASN A 794 -44.38 14.98 8.22
CA ASN A 794 -45.38 14.45 9.18
C ASN A 794 -46.74 14.39 8.47
N VAL A 795 -47.39 13.26 8.54
CA VAL A 795 -48.74 13.01 8.02
C VAL A 795 -49.63 12.46 9.13
N ALA A 796 -50.94 12.46 8.92
CA ALA A 796 -51.91 12.06 9.96
C ALA A 796 -51.68 10.65 10.55
N ARG A 797 -51.05 9.75 9.79
CA ARG A 797 -50.77 8.36 10.22
C ARG A 797 -49.28 8.06 10.46
N GLY A 798 -48.42 9.07 10.70
CA GLY A 798 -47.00 8.89 10.99
C GLY A 798 -46.10 9.73 10.07
N LEU A 799 -45.07 9.11 9.48
CA LEU A 799 -44.09 9.75 8.62
C LEU A 799 -44.30 9.35 7.16
N GLN A 800 -44.05 10.29 6.27
CA GLN A 800 -43.89 10.05 4.83
C GLN A 800 -42.47 10.41 4.42
N PHE A 801 -41.77 9.47 3.77
CA PHE A 801 -40.42 9.62 3.28
C PHE A 801 -40.40 9.89 1.78
N GLY A 802 -39.58 10.83 1.34
CA GLY A 802 -39.27 11.04 -0.06
C GLY A 802 -38.30 10.00 -0.60
N THR A 803 -38.02 10.06 -1.91
CA THR A 803 -36.99 9.21 -2.52
C THR A 803 -35.60 9.65 -2.04
N PRO A 804 -34.71 8.71 -1.62
CA PRO A 804 -33.33 9.04 -1.29
C PRO A 804 -32.59 9.70 -2.45
N VAL A 805 -31.93 10.82 -2.18
CA VAL A 805 -31.13 11.59 -3.14
C VAL A 805 -29.66 11.51 -2.74
N ALA A 806 -28.80 11.12 -3.68
CA ALA A 806 -27.37 11.10 -3.47
C ALA A 806 -26.78 12.52 -3.52
N LEU A 807 -25.92 12.86 -2.58
CA LEU A 807 -25.21 14.14 -2.51
C LEU A 807 -23.80 13.97 -3.06
N PHE A 808 -22.88 13.50 -2.24
CA PHE A 808 -21.46 13.32 -2.60
C PHE A 808 -20.86 12.14 -1.82
N ARG A 809 -19.62 11.76 -2.14
CA ARG A 809 -18.90 10.74 -1.36
C ARG A 809 -18.34 11.30 -0.07
N ILE A 810 -18.44 10.49 1.00
CA ILE A 810 -17.79 10.76 2.30
C ILE A 810 -16.83 9.61 2.64
N SER A 811 -15.85 9.93 3.48
CA SER A 811 -14.84 8.96 3.92
C SER A 811 -15.45 7.73 4.59
N GLU A 812 -14.71 6.63 4.54
CA GLU A 812 -15.03 5.42 5.29
C GLU A 812 -14.90 5.71 6.81
N PRO A 813 -15.90 5.38 7.61
CA PRO A 813 -15.77 5.46 9.06
C PRO A 813 -14.71 4.48 9.58
N GLN A 814 -13.95 4.90 10.59
CA GLN A 814 -12.89 4.07 11.18
C GLN A 814 -13.42 2.99 12.15
N GLY A 815 -14.72 2.71 12.14
CA GLY A 815 -15.37 1.70 12.96
C GLY A 815 -16.89 1.76 12.86
N GLN A 816 -17.55 0.68 13.23
CA GLN A 816 -19.01 0.53 13.17
C GLN A 816 -19.77 1.59 13.98
N PHE A 817 -19.16 2.18 15.00
CA PHE A 817 -19.74 3.20 15.87
C PHE A 817 -19.08 4.57 15.75
N SER A 818 -18.26 4.79 14.70
CA SER A 818 -17.52 6.04 14.46
C SER A 818 -18.13 6.79 13.30
N TYR A 819 -18.70 7.96 13.57
CA TYR A 819 -19.32 8.79 12.55
C TYR A 819 -18.29 9.71 11.89
N ALA A 820 -18.00 9.51 10.61
CA ALA A 820 -17.07 10.33 9.84
C ALA A 820 -17.64 11.67 9.39
N TYR A 821 -18.91 11.94 9.71
CA TYR A 821 -19.61 13.18 9.37
C TYR A 821 -20.68 13.54 10.39
N ASP A 822 -21.06 14.81 10.38
CA ASP A 822 -22.28 15.30 11.01
C ASP A 822 -22.88 16.45 10.19
N VAL A 823 -24.17 16.72 10.39
CA VAL A 823 -24.94 17.69 9.60
C VAL A 823 -25.13 18.97 10.39
N ALA A 824 -24.82 20.11 9.76
CA ALA A 824 -25.11 21.40 10.38
C ALA A 824 -26.61 21.55 10.70
N PRO A 825 -26.96 22.34 11.75
CA PRO A 825 -28.37 22.52 12.13
C PRO A 825 -29.30 23.00 11.00
N ASP A 826 -28.76 23.76 10.05
CA ASP A 826 -29.48 24.27 8.86
C ASP A 826 -29.65 23.22 7.76
N GLY A 827 -28.92 22.09 7.82
CA GLY A 827 -28.92 21.04 6.79
C GLY A 827 -28.25 21.45 5.47
N GLN A 828 -27.63 22.63 5.40
CA GLN A 828 -27.02 23.14 4.16
C GLN A 828 -25.53 22.77 4.05
N ARG A 829 -24.91 22.42 5.15
CA ARG A 829 -23.51 22.09 5.25
C ARG A 829 -23.33 20.76 6.00
N VAL A 830 -22.30 20.04 5.63
CA VAL A 830 -21.88 18.81 6.29
C VAL A 830 -20.46 18.99 6.80
N LEU A 831 -20.23 18.73 8.06
CA LEU A 831 -18.89 18.61 8.63
C LEU A 831 -18.43 17.19 8.43
N ALA A 832 -17.35 17.00 7.69
CA ALA A 832 -16.85 15.67 7.34
C ALA A 832 -15.34 15.53 7.60
N LEU A 833 -14.91 14.32 7.90
CA LEU A 833 -13.50 13.92 7.92
C LEU A 833 -13.05 13.69 6.47
N VAL A 834 -12.23 14.58 5.94
CA VAL A 834 -11.68 14.45 4.58
C VAL A 834 -10.23 13.98 4.69
N PRO A 835 -9.84 12.85 4.10
CA PRO A 835 -8.46 12.41 4.10
C PRO A 835 -7.57 13.51 3.52
N ARG A 836 -6.49 13.85 4.20
CA ARG A 836 -5.51 14.77 3.65
C ARG A 836 -4.61 14.03 2.67
N GLN A 837 -4.78 14.29 1.40
CA GLN A 837 -3.79 13.92 0.39
C GLN A 837 -2.61 14.91 0.49
N VAL A 838 -1.54 14.52 1.16
CA VAL A 838 -0.25 15.19 0.98
C VAL A 838 0.33 14.61 -0.32
N ALA A 839 0.80 15.49 -1.21
CA ALA A 839 1.45 15.05 -2.45
C ALA A 839 2.60 14.08 -2.12
N GLY A 840 2.47 12.81 -2.50
CA GLY A 840 3.39 11.72 -2.14
C GLY A 840 2.89 10.78 -1.02
N ASP A 841 1.77 11.05 -0.34
CA ASP A 841 1.27 10.34 0.84
C ASP A 841 -0.08 9.61 0.59
N SER A 842 -0.35 9.20 -0.65
CA SER A 842 -1.47 8.27 -0.89
C SER A 842 -1.21 6.97 -0.12
N ALA A 843 -2.28 6.41 0.47
CA ALA A 843 -2.20 5.12 1.12
C ALA A 843 -1.52 4.12 0.18
N SER A 844 -0.36 3.62 0.57
CA SER A 844 0.42 2.67 -0.23
C SER A 844 0.73 1.43 0.60
N LEU A 845 0.90 0.32 -0.08
CA LEU A 845 1.40 -0.91 0.50
C LEU A 845 2.88 -1.04 0.17
N SER A 846 3.66 -1.51 1.12
CA SER A 846 5.10 -1.70 0.97
C SER A 846 5.49 -3.13 1.32
N VAL A 847 6.49 -3.65 0.63
CA VAL A 847 7.10 -4.95 0.89
C VAL A 847 8.55 -4.73 1.28
N ALA A 848 8.99 -5.35 2.37
CA ALA A 848 10.38 -5.40 2.78
C ALA A 848 10.85 -6.86 2.82
N VAL A 849 11.85 -7.17 1.98
CA VAL A 849 12.45 -8.50 1.84
C VAL A 849 13.87 -8.45 2.40
N ASN A 850 14.31 -9.50 3.08
CA ASN A 850 15.67 -9.63 3.64
C ASN A 850 16.09 -8.42 4.50
N TRP A 851 15.14 -7.75 5.13
CA TRP A 851 15.33 -6.48 5.86
C TRP A 851 16.31 -6.61 7.05
N ASP A 852 16.48 -7.81 7.60
CA ASP A 852 17.32 -8.09 8.78
C ASP A 852 18.79 -8.44 8.42
N THR A 853 19.13 -8.49 7.13
CA THR A 853 20.52 -8.78 6.69
C THR A 853 21.52 -7.71 7.12
N GLU A 854 21.10 -6.45 7.29
CA GLU A 854 21.95 -5.37 7.78
C GLU A 854 22.19 -5.42 9.29
N LEU A 855 21.34 -6.08 10.06
CA LEU A 855 21.50 -6.20 11.51
C LEU A 855 22.75 -6.99 11.91
N LYS A 856 23.27 -7.82 11.00
CA LYS A 856 24.45 -8.65 11.22
C LYS A 856 25.78 -7.93 10.95
N LYS A 857 25.75 -6.70 10.40
CA LYS A 857 26.95 -5.91 10.09
C LYS A 857 27.36 -4.94 11.23
N LYS A 858 26.57 -4.88 12.29
CA LYS A 858 26.85 -4.16 13.56
C LYS A 858 27.17 -5.16 14.65
#